data_209b9c5ce35977825c5b7bd89016620a
#
_entry.id   209b9c5ce35977825c5b7bd89016620a
#
_cell.length_a   1.000
_cell.length_b   1.000
_cell.length_c   1.000
_cell.angle_alpha   90.00
_cell.angle_beta   90.00
_cell.angle_gamma   90.00
#
_symmetry.space_group_name_H-M   'P 1'
#
loop_
_entity.id
_entity.type
_entity.pdbx_description
1 polymer ?
#
loop_
_entity_poly.entity_id
_entity_poly.type
_entity_poly.pdbx_seq_one_letter_code
_entity_poly.pdbx_strand_id
1 'polypeptide(L)'
;LAVGWGSGAVTAWTSPGVCELVQSTADCTGRWLSSVPGNLRGDTEELLLDDNTIQVLGNASLLSYHQLRRLSLTKNRLELIKPGVFLSSQGLHALSLADNLLFTNYSLTAAALSALPALRTLDLAGNRLTEDMVSVLVWNLSSLESLSVARNIIMRLDSSVFTNLTQLLELNLEKNYIFEIDQAFEGLQRLQRLNIAYNYLPCVVEFSLTQLRVLNVSNNVIEWFLALESDDLFELEMLDLSHNRLLFFPVLPRQSKLHSLLLKDNEMSFYQRLPNGTSLADVTVQFLLIDGNSTNVTTVSLWDEICHSNLSSLHLLDMSQNQVWYLPEGFLAQMPSLTHLKLNQNCLETFQLSEGDPLAMLTELDLSQNQLVELGAEVGAGDILPNLQLFNLSTNRLRVLPSGVFAYTRKITTVDLSRNRVDLCPQPAVAGEAETPPCVDIRGVKTLTHLSLAGGGLRGLGRHPFQGTSLMHLDLSDNHQALSGDLGWLQDLALTLQVLSLRNTSLSSTAVDFSAFNSLVRLDLSGNSLSVFPSSLGILKLLSLDLRDNCLPALPPDVARMPLGKSLQEVYLSQNPYNCCTLGWWDSLQRVEGLHVPDGQEMTCSYASHTLSPRALPEPVLWSCRWQTADLALLYLVLALPTCLTLLVAFAVVFLTLKQKLLKMVKSQCGVSSPY
;
A
#
# COMPACT_ATOMS: atom_id res chain seq x y z
N LEU A 1 50.80 -4.50 10.07
CA LEU A 1 50.41 -4.00 11.38
C LEU A 1 49.27 -3.01 11.26
N ALA A 2 48.06 -3.43 11.48
CA ALA A 2 46.93 -2.81 12.13
C ALA A 2 45.63 -3.46 11.59
N VAL A 3 45.05 -4.21 12.49
CA VAL A 3 43.79 -4.98 12.33
C VAL A 3 42.62 -4.02 12.58
N GLY A 4 41.72 -3.91 11.61
CA GLY A 4 40.43 -3.23 11.79
C GLY A 4 39.33 -4.27 12.04
N TRP A 5 38.72 -4.23 13.19
CA TRP A 5 37.61 -5.10 13.60
C TRP A 5 36.29 -4.54 13.04
N GLY A 6 35.64 -5.31 12.20
CA GLY A 6 34.25 -5.09 11.81
C GLY A 6 33.32 -5.53 12.94
N SER A 7 32.40 -4.66 13.32
CA SER A 7 31.32 -4.92 14.27
C SER A 7 30.27 -5.86 13.69
N GLY A 8 30.48 -7.17 13.88
CA GLY A 8 29.42 -8.17 13.74
C GLY A 8 28.50 -8.07 14.95
N ALA A 9 27.20 -7.94 14.73
CA ALA A 9 26.19 -8.09 15.75
C ALA A 9 26.28 -9.51 16.31
N VAL A 10 26.87 -9.65 17.48
CA VAL A 10 26.87 -10.87 18.27
C VAL A 10 25.46 -10.98 18.86
N THR A 11 24.65 -11.91 18.36
CA THR A 11 23.50 -12.42 19.10
C THR A 11 24.03 -13.10 20.34
N ALA A 12 24.05 -12.36 21.44
CA ALA A 12 24.40 -12.90 22.75
C ALA A 12 23.35 -13.97 23.11
N TRP A 13 23.78 -15.21 23.20
CA TRP A 13 23.04 -16.28 23.85
C TRP A 13 22.99 -15.94 25.33
N THR A 14 21.96 -15.21 25.78
CA THR A 14 21.75 -14.94 27.21
C THR A 14 21.34 -16.23 27.87
N SER A 15 22.04 -16.56 28.96
CA SER A 15 21.69 -17.69 29.82
C SER A 15 20.24 -17.57 30.29
N PRO A 16 19.45 -18.66 30.30
CA PRO A 16 18.06 -18.61 30.74
C PRO A 16 18.00 -18.11 32.20
N GLY A 17 17.18 -17.07 32.45
CA GLY A 17 16.91 -16.55 33.79
C GLY A 17 17.58 -15.24 34.19
N VAL A 18 18.39 -14.60 33.33
CA VAL A 18 19.00 -13.29 33.64
C VAL A 18 18.20 -12.16 32.95
N CYS A 19 17.67 -11.24 33.75
CA CYS A 19 16.99 -10.04 33.27
C CYS A 19 18.02 -9.00 32.80
N GLU A 20 17.65 -8.22 31.78
CA GLU A 20 18.42 -7.07 31.33
C GLU A 20 18.06 -5.85 32.18
N LEU A 21 19.07 -5.18 32.73
CA LEU A 21 18.87 -4.02 33.60
C LEU A 21 19.38 -2.77 32.89
N VAL A 22 18.46 -1.85 32.59
CA VAL A 22 18.77 -0.56 31.97
C VAL A 22 18.20 0.55 32.87
N GLN A 23 19.06 1.31 33.55
CA GLN A 23 18.67 2.32 34.52
C GLN A 23 17.76 1.76 35.63
N SER A 24 16.49 2.21 35.70
CA SER A 24 15.47 1.74 36.64
C SER A 24 14.51 0.70 36.07
N THR A 25 14.71 0.26 34.80
CA THR A 25 13.91 -0.76 34.12
C THR A 25 14.61 -2.10 34.18
N ALA A 26 13.90 -3.13 34.62
CA ALA A 26 14.31 -4.53 34.56
C ALA A 26 13.48 -5.29 33.53
N ASP A 27 14.09 -5.65 32.42
CA ASP A 27 13.47 -6.44 31.35
C ASP A 27 13.80 -7.93 31.48
N CYS A 28 12.78 -8.69 31.87
CA CYS A 28 12.84 -10.14 32.06
C CYS A 28 11.94 -10.87 31.04
N THR A 29 11.62 -10.24 29.90
CA THR A 29 10.71 -10.77 28.86
C THR A 29 11.26 -12.04 28.24
N GLY A 30 10.42 -13.08 28.08
CA GLY A 30 10.77 -14.31 27.37
C GLY A 30 11.85 -15.17 28.06
N ARG A 31 11.98 -15.10 29.40
CA ARG A 31 13.04 -15.80 30.14
C ARG A 31 12.58 -17.13 30.74
N TRP A 32 11.38 -17.60 30.43
CA TRP A 32 10.80 -18.84 30.98
C TRP A 32 10.65 -18.84 32.49
N LEU A 33 10.45 -17.67 33.09
CA LEU A 33 10.32 -17.51 34.54
C LEU A 33 8.96 -18.09 34.98
N SER A 34 8.99 -18.86 36.06
CA SER A 34 7.79 -19.37 36.77
C SER A 34 7.39 -18.52 37.97
N SER A 35 8.23 -17.56 38.38
CA SER A 35 8.01 -16.63 39.48
C SER A 35 8.76 -15.32 39.26
N VAL A 36 8.34 -14.26 39.93
CA VAL A 36 9.02 -12.97 39.94
C VAL A 36 10.44 -13.11 40.54
N PRO A 37 11.50 -12.65 39.88
CA PRO A 37 12.85 -12.67 40.42
C PRO A 37 12.95 -11.84 41.70
N GLY A 38 13.51 -12.36 42.77
CA GLY A 38 13.66 -11.64 44.05
C GLY A 38 14.99 -10.89 44.20
N ASN A 39 15.90 -11.01 43.25
CA ASN A 39 17.29 -10.57 43.34
C ASN A 39 17.62 -9.35 42.44
N LEU A 40 16.62 -8.69 41.89
CA LEU A 40 16.82 -7.45 41.13
C LEU A 40 17.05 -6.26 42.09
N ARG A 41 17.46 -5.14 41.51
CA ARG A 41 17.71 -3.90 42.26
C ARG A 41 16.45 -3.38 42.93
N GLY A 42 16.55 -2.95 44.21
CA GLY A 42 15.41 -2.43 44.97
C GLY A 42 14.90 -1.05 44.50
N ASP A 43 15.65 -0.34 43.65
CA ASP A 43 15.28 0.93 43.00
C ASP A 43 14.63 0.74 41.65
N THR A 44 14.23 -0.48 41.29
CA THR A 44 13.49 -0.78 40.03
C THR A 44 12.12 -0.09 40.04
N GLU A 45 11.90 0.80 39.06
CA GLU A 45 10.62 1.48 38.84
C GLU A 45 9.75 0.77 37.81
N GLU A 46 10.36 0.08 36.85
CA GLU A 46 9.68 -0.65 35.80
C GLU A 46 10.16 -2.08 35.72
N LEU A 47 9.22 -3.03 35.80
CA LEU A 47 9.48 -4.47 35.76
C LEU A 47 8.65 -5.12 34.64
N LEU A 48 9.35 -5.62 33.62
CA LEU A 48 8.75 -6.29 32.48
C LEU A 48 8.99 -7.79 32.62
N LEU A 49 7.90 -8.54 32.79
CA LEU A 49 7.87 -9.99 32.94
C LEU A 49 7.08 -10.69 31.84
N ASP A 50 6.97 -10.04 30.69
CA ASP A 50 6.11 -10.52 29.60
C ASP A 50 6.64 -11.83 29.00
N ASP A 51 5.73 -12.62 28.42
CA ASP A 51 6.05 -13.86 27.72
C ASP A 51 6.84 -14.87 28.59
N ASN A 52 6.34 -15.10 29.82
CA ASN A 52 6.88 -16.06 30.78
C ASN A 52 5.83 -17.13 31.17
N THR A 53 6.08 -17.88 32.24
CA THR A 53 5.19 -18.98 32.66
C THR A 53 4.67 -18.80 34.10
N ILE A 54 4.57 -17.55 34.56
CA ILE A 54 4.11 -17.22 35.91
C ILE A 54 2.63 -17.54 36.07
N GLN A 55 2.28 -18.34 37.10
CA GLN A 55 0.89 -18.75 37.34
C GLN A 55 0.28 -18.04 38.55
N VAL A 56 1.09 -17.72 39.59
CA VAL A 56 0.61 -17.13 40.82
C VAL A 56 1.51 -16.00 41.27
N LEU A 57 0.92 -14.84 41.59
CA LEU A 57 1.59 -13.78 42.34
C LEU A 57 1.29 -13.96 43.83
N GLY A 58 2.26 -14.41 44.57
CA GLY A 58 2.16 -14.56 46.05
C GLY A 58 2.52 -13.26 46.78
N ASN A 59 2.18 -13.18 48.09
CA ASN A 59 2.40 -11.97 48.89
C ASN A 59 3.87 -11.52 48.97
N ALA A 60 4.82 -12.45 48.81
CA ALA A 60 6.25 -12.16 48.83
C ALA A 60 6.83 -11.76 47.44
N SER A 61 6.02 -11.88 46.36
CA SER A 61 6.53 -11.72 44.99
C SER A 61 7.09 -10.33 44.69
N LEU A 62 6.53 -9.27 45.29
CA LEU A 62 6.89 -7.88 45.01
C LEU A 62 7.49 -7.16 46.23
N LEU A 63 7.81 -7.87 47.31
CA LEU A 63 8.30 -7.25 48.56
C LEU A 63 9.59 -6.43 48.39
N SER A 64 10.44 -6.77 47.43
CA SER A 64 11.70 -6.06 47.17
C SER A 64 11.55 -4.79 46.33
N TYR A 65 10.35 -4.54 45.72
CA TYR A 65 10.17 -3.51 44.72
C TYR A 65 9.29 -2.35 45.24
N HIS A 66 9.81 -1.59 46.20
CA HIS A 66 9.07 -0.50 46.84
C HIS A 66 8.87 0.75 45.94
N GLN A 67 9.70 0.89 44.89
CA GLN A 67 9.65 2.04 43.97
C GLN A 67 8.93 1.73 42.67
N LEU A 68 8.30 0.54 42.56
CA LEU A 68 7.67 0.07 41.34
C LEU A 68 6.49 0.97 40.91
N ARG A 69 6.59 1.50 39.71
CA ARG A 69 5.58 2.35 39.06
C ARG A 69 4.88 1.66 37.92
N ARG A 70 5.59 0.77 37.20
CA ARG A 70 5.06 -0.01 36.09
C ARG A 70 5.39 -1.47 36.25
N LEU A 71 4.38 -2.33 36.10
CA LEU A 71 4.52 -3.78 36.09
C LEU A 71 3.81 -4.37 34.88
N SER A 72 4.51 -5.13 34.06
CA SER A 72 3.93 -5.90 32.97
C SER A 72 4.13 -7.40 33.18
N LEU A 73 3.02 -8.15 33.05
CA LEU A 73 2.94 -9.60 33.12
C LEU A 73 2.17 -10.18 31.94
N THR A 74 2.21 -9.47 30.80
CA THR A 74 1.50 -9.85 29.58
C THR A 74 1.97 -11.21 29.08
N LYS A 75 1.05 -12.01 28.53
CA LYS A 75 1.35 -13.34 27.98
C LYS A 75 2.03 -14.26 28.99
N ASN A 76 1.41 -14.42 30.15
CA ASN A 76 1.80 -15.40 31.15
C ASN A 76 0.66 -16.47 31.31
N ARG A 77 0.69 -17.24 32.38
CA ARG A 77 -0.35 -18.21 32.77
C ARG A 77 -0.97 -17.84 34.11
N LEU A 78 -1.08 -16.51 34.35
CA LEU A 78 -1.48 -16.01 35.67
C LEU A 78 -2.95 -16.32 35.96
N GLU A 79 -3.18 -17.12 36.98
CA GLU A 79 -4.51 -17.55 37.42
C GLU A 79 -4.93 -16.87 38.74
N LEU A 80 -3.96 -16.45 39.55
CA LEU A 80 -4.20 -15.93 40.89
C LEU A 80 -3.21 -14.82 41.27
N ILE A 81 -3.76 -13.69 41.71
CA ILE A 81 -3.04 -12.64 42.42
C ILE A 81 -3.53 -12.65 43.86
N LYS A 82 -2.66 -12.99 44.82
CA LYS A 82 -3.07 -13.07 46.23
C LYS A 82 -3.31 -11.68 46.83
N PRO A 83 -4.37 -11.52 47.66
CA PRO A 83 -4.55 -10.29 48.41
C PRO A 83 -3.31 -9.94 49.22
N GLY A 84 -2.88 -8.67 49.18
CA GLY A 84 -1.68 -8.21 49.89
C GLY A 84 -0.37 -8.22 49.08
N VAL A 85 -0.35 -8.75 47.85
CA VAL A 85 0.85 -8.71 46.97
C VAL A 85 1.35 -7.30 46.68
N PHE A 86 0.46 -6.32 46.56
CA PHE A 86 0.76 -4.92 46.22
C PHE A 86 0.97 -4.01 47.43
N LEU A 87 0.98 -4.54 48.67
CA LEU A 87 1.12 -3.72 49.87
C LEU A 87 2.45 -2.95 49.94
N SER A 88 3.52 -3.47 49.33
CA SER A 88 4.81 -2.82 49.19
C SER A 88 4.92 -1.89 47.96
N SER A 89 3.99 -1.97 47.00
CA SER A 89 4.07 -1.28 45.71
C SER A 89 2.85 -0.37 45.50
N GLN A 90 2.43 0.37 46.54
CA GLN A 90 1.24 1.29 46.47
C GLN A 90 1.42 2.45 45.46
N GLY A 91 2.66 2.73 45.07
CA GLY A 91 2.98 3.72 44.03
C GLY A 91 2.83 3.20 42.61
N LEU A 92 2.28 2.00 42.40
CA LEU A 92 2.08 1.46 41.04
C LEU A 92 1.04 2.27 40.27
N HIS A 93 1.43 2.80 39.10
CA HIS A 93 0.60 3.61 38.24
C HIS A 93 0.09 2.84 37.00
N ALA A 94 0.88 1.88 36.52
CA ALA A 94 0.54 1.09 35.35
C ALA A 94 0.73 -0.41 35.58
N LEU A 95 -0.31 -1.17 35.31
CA LEU A 95 -0.32 -2.63 35.45
C LEU A 95 -0.88 -3.28 34.19
N SER A 96 -0.05 -4.10 33.53
CA SER A 96 -0.50 -4.93 32.42
C SER A 96 -0.56 -6.39 32.85
N LEU A 97 -1.76 -6.98 32.69
CA LEU A 97 -2.08 -8.37 32.97
C LEU A 97 -2.67 -9.06 31.73
N ALA A 98 -2.42 -8.51 30.55
CA ALA A 98 -3.04 -9.01 29.32
C ALA A 98 -2.60 -10.44 28.99
N ASP A 99 -3.47 -11.17 28.30
CA ASP A 99 -3.23 -12.54 27.84
C ASP A 99 -2.82 -13.50 28.96
N ASN A 100 -3.68 -13.59 29.97
CA ASN A 100 -3.54 -14.46 31.14
C ASN A 100 -4.82 -15.30 31.39
N LEU A 101 -4.96 -15.89 32.57
CA LEU A 101 -6.06 -16.78 32.95
C LEU A 101 -6.82 -16.27 34.19
N LEU A 102 -7.03 -14.94 34.30
CA LEU A 102 -7.59 -14.31 35.50
C LEU A 102 -9.05 -14.67 35.76
N PHE A 103 -9.76 -15.22 34.80
CA PHE A 103 -11.16 -15.65 34.96
C PHE A 103 -11.33 -16.71 36.07
N THR A 104 -10.31 -17.47 36.42
CA THR A 104 -10.40 -18.58 37.40
C THR A 104 -10.54 -18.10 38.84
N ASN A 105 -9.81 -17.05 39.24
CA ASN A 105 -9.77 -16.53 40.62
C ASN A 105 -9.99 -15.01 40.64
N TYR A 106 -10.89 -14.50 39.83
CA TYR A 106 -11.10 -13.05 39.64
C TYR A 106 -11.43 -12.31 40.94
N SER A 107 -12.20 -12.92 41.86
CA SER A 107 -12.60 -12.29 43.14
C SER A 107 -11.39 -12.03 44.06
N LEU A 108 -10.43 -12.98 44.12
CA LEU A 108 -9.21 -12.79 44.90
C LEU A 108 -8.29 -11.78 44.22
N THR A 109 -8.21 -11.80 42.91
CA THR A 109 -7.48 -10.81 42.11
C THR A 109 -8.07 -9.41 42.31
N ALA A 110 -9.40 -9.26 42.37
CA ALA A 110 -10.06 -7.99 42.67
C ALA A 110 -9.67 -7.45 44.04
N ALA A 111 -9.64 -8.33 45.07
CA ALA A 111 -9.18 -7.95 46.43
C ALA A 111 -7.71 -7.51 46.42
N ALA A 112 -6.86 -8.06 45.56
CA ALA A 112 -5.49 -7.60 45.39
C ALA A 112 -5.39 -6.24 44.71
N LEU A 113 -6.15 -6.05 43.62
CA LEU A 113 -6.16 -4.79 42.85
C LEU A 113 -6.71 -3.61 43.66
N SER A 114 -7.69 -3.86 44.55
CA SER A 114 -8.27 -2.82 45.43
C SER A 114 -7.24 -2.14 46.37
N ALA A 115 -6.06 -2.75 46.53
CA ALA A 115 -4.95 -2.17 47.30
C ALA A 115 -4.07 -1.18 46.52
N LEU A 116 -4.45 -0.82 45.27
CA LEU A 116 -3.69 0.06 44.36
C LEU A 116 -4.37 1.42 44.18
N PRO A 117 -4.28 2.34 45.15
CA PRO A 117 -4.97 3.62 45.08
C PRO A 117 -4.42 4.58 44.02
N ALA A 118 -3.17 4.37 43.57
CA ALA A 118 -2.48 5.22 42.59
C ALA A 118 -2.56 4.69 41.16
N LEU A 119 -3.27 3.57 40.92
CA LEU A 119 -3.32 2.92 39.60
C LEU A 119 -4.10 3.77 38.61
N ARG A 120 -3.44 4.13 37.51
CA ARG A 120 -4.02 4.94 36.42
C ARG A 120 -4.27 4.13 35.15
N THR A 121 -3.41 3.15 34.88
CA THR A 121 -3.53 2.32 33.68
C THR A 121 -3.61 0.86 34.04
N LEU A 122 -4.67 0.19 33.57
CA LEU A 122 -4.89 -1.24 33.77
C LEU A 122 -5.22 -1.93 32.46
N ASP A 123 -4.42 -2.93 32.10
CA ASP A 123 -4.67 -3.78 30.94
C ASP A 123 -5.06 -5.20 31.38
N LEU A 124 -6.31 -5.59 31.13
CA LEU A 124 -6.90 -6.91 31.40
C LEU A 124 -7.26 -7.65 30.10
N ALA A 125 -6.73 -7.25 28.96
CA ALA A 125 -7.08 -7.85 27.68
C ALA A 125 -6.76 -9.35 27.62
N GLY A 126 -7.56 -10.13 26.90
CA GLY A 126 -7.28 -11.55 26.65
C GLY A 126 -7.33 -12.46 27.89
N ASN A 127 -8.20 -12.17 28.85
CA ASN A 127 -8.31 -12.93 30.11
C ASN A 127 -9.58 -13.78 30.24
N ARG A 128 -10.40 -13.90 29.19
CA ARG A 128 -11.69 -14.60 29.20
C ARG A 128 -12.66 -14.08 30.25
N LEU A 129 -12.66 -12.78 30.50
CA LEU A 129 -13.53 -12.13 31.48
C LEU A 129 -14.92 -11.87 30.90
N THR A 130 -15.95 -12.06 31.74
CA THR A 130 -17.32 -11.59 31.50
C THR A 130 -17.50 -10.19 32.09
N GLU A 131 -18.62 -9.53 31.77
CA GLU A 131 -19.03 -8.24 32.34
C GLU A 131 -19.05 -8.24 33.86
N ASP A 132 -19.65 -9.27 34.48
CA ASP A 132 -19.69 -9.40 35.93
C ASP A 132 -18.30 -9.50 36.57
N MET A 133 -17.39 -10.25 35.93
CA MET A 133 -16.02 -10.37 36.41
C MET A 133 -15.27 -9.03 36.30
N VAL A 134 -15.48 -8.31 35.20
CA VAL A 134 -14.88 -6.97 35.01
C VAL A 134 -15.40 -6.01 36.07
N SER A 135 -16.70 -5.95 36.34
CA SER A 135 -17.28 -5.06 37.36
C SER A 135 -16.66 -5.27 38.73
N VAL A 136 -16.45 -6.53 39.11
CA VAL A 136 -15.81 -6.89 40.40
C VAL A 136 -14.33 -6.50 40.42
N LEU A 137 -13.59 -6.73 39.31
CA LEU A 137 -12.16 -6.43 39.22
C LEU A 137 -11.85 -4.93 39.31
N VAL A 138 -12.73 -4.07 38.77
CA VAL A 138 -12.49 -2.62 38.69
C VAL A 138 -13.21 -1.81 39.79
N TRP A 139 -14.03 -2.43 40.62
CA TRP A 139 -14.95 -1.78 41.58
C TRP A 139 -14.32 -0.66 42.42
N ASN A 140 -13.10 -0.85 42.92
CA ASN A 140 -12.42 0.11 43.82
C ASN A 140 -11.33 0.94 43.14
N LEU A 141 -11.24 0.96 41.81
CA LEU A 141 -10.15 1.61 41.07
C LEU A 141 -10.55 3.03 40.62
N SER A 142 -10.98 3.88 41.56
CA SER A 142 -11.50 5.21 41.25
C SER A 142 -10.50 6.20 40.63
N SER A 143 -9.20 5.91 40.70
CA SER A 143 -8.12 6.72 40.10
C SER A 143 -7.77 6.31 38.68
N LEU A 144 -8.44 5.29 38.12
CA LEU A 144 -8.14 4.73 36.82
C LEU A 144 -8.44 5.74 35.70
N GLU A 145 -7.46 5.97 34.86
CA GLU A 145 -7.54 6.88 33.69
C GLU A 145 -7.66 6.10 32.37
N SER A 146 -7.04 4.92 32.29
CA SER A 146 -7.07 4.07 31.09
C SER A 146 -7.33 2.60 31.46
N LEU A 147 -8.35 2.01 30.85
CA LEU A 147 -8.73 0.61 31.02
C LEU A 147 -8.83 -0.10 29.68
N SER A 148 -8.11 -1.21 29.54
CA SER A 148 -8.30 -2.15 28.43
C SER A 148 -8.87 -3.47 28.94
N VAL A 149 -10.01 -3.86 28.44
CA VAL A 149 -10.66 -5.17 28.58
C VAL A 149 -10.90 -5.83 27.23
N ALA A 150 -10.06 -5.49 26.26
CA ALA A 150 -10.12 -6.02 24.90
C ALA A 150 -9.93 -7.55 24.89
N ARG A 151 -10.41 -8.22 23.85
CA ARG A 151 -10.21 -9.66 23.63
C ARG A 151 -10.67 -10.54 24.81
N ASN A 152 -11.79 -10.17 25.42
CA ASN A 152 -12.46 -10.93 26.46
C ASN A 152 -13.76 -11.54 25.93
N ILE A 153 -14.66 -11.99 26.81
CA ILE A 153 -15.94 -12.61 26.43
C ILE A 153 -17.15 -11.80 26.94
N ILE A 154 -17.02 -10.48 26.96
CA ILE A 154 -18.06 -9.55 27.40
C ILE A 154 -19.18 -9.54 26.34
N MET A 155 -20.43 -9.71 26.77
CA MET A 155 -21.59 -9.78 25.86
C MET A 155 -22.54 -8.60 26.01
N ARG A 156 -22.74 -8.11 27.24
CA ARG A 156 -23.66 -7.02 27.56
C ARG A 156 -22.99 -6.05 28.52
N LEU A 157 -23.34 -4.80 28.42
CA LEU A 157 -22.84 -3.76 29.33
C LEU A 157 -24.04 -3.01 29.89
N ASP A 158 -24.14 -2.95 31.19
CA ASP A 158 -25.12 -2.13 31.90
C ASP A 158 -24.46 -1.07 32.77
N SER A 159 -25.24 -0.23 33.40
CA SER A 159 -24.77 0.89 34.22
C SER A 159 -23.92 0.49 35.42
N SER A 160 -23.95 -0.78 35.86
CA SER A 160 -23.21 -1.28 37.03
C SER A 160 -21.73 -1.57 36.73
N VAL A 161 -21.35 -1.85 35.49
CA VAL A 161 -20.02 -2.36 35.12
C VAL A 161 -18.89 -1.37 35.43
N PHE A 162 -19.08 -0.08 35.13
CA PHE A 162 -18.04 0.95 35.24
C PHE A 162 -18.38 2.07 36.23
N THR A 163 -19.38 1.90 37.09
CA THR A 163 -19.97 2.95 37.94
C THR A 163 -18.95 3.80 38.72
N ASN A 164 -17.86 3.22 39.21
CA ASN A 164 -16.90 3.92 40.08
C ASN A 164 -15.70 4.52 39.33
N LEU A 165 -15.62 4.37 38.01
CA LEU A 165 -14.46 4.80 37.24
C LEU A 165 -14.59 6.29 36.76
N THR A 166 -14.86 7.19 37.71
CA THR A 166 -15.15 8.61 37.40
C THR A 166 -13.97 9.39 36.78
N GLN A 167 -12.73 8.88 36.88
CA GLN A 167 -11.57 9.50 36.28
C GLN A 167 -11.18 8.92 34.92
N LEU A 168 -11.94 7.94 34.43
CA LEU A 168 -11.59 7.23 33.20
C LEU A 168 -11.61 8.17 31.98
N LEU A 169 -10.51 8.17 31.23
CA LEU A 169 -10.31 8.93 29.99
C LEU A 169 -10.38 8.02 28.76
N GLU A 170 -9.90 6.78 28.89
CA GLU A 170 -9.79 5.82 27.80
C GLU A 170 -10.34 4.46 28.19
N LEU A 171 -11.24 3.92 27.36
CA LEU A 171 -11.82 2.59 27.54
C LEU A 171 -11.70 1.79 26.26
N ASN A 172 -10.99 0.66 26.32
CA ASN A 172 -10.87 -0.27 25.21
C ASN A 172 -11.62 -1.57 25.45
N LEU A 173 -12.66 -1.80 24.66
CA LEU A 173 -13.55 -2.97 24.64
C LEU A 173 -13.42 -3.78 23.34
N GLU A 174 -12.37 -3.55 22.56
CA GLU A 174 -12.16 -4.18 21.25
C GLU A 174 -12.16 -5.71 21.30
N LYS A 175 -12.73 -6.34 20.30
CA LYS A 175 -12.73 -7.81 20.15
C LYS A 175 -13.36 -8.52 21.35
N ASN A 176 -14.57 -8.16 21.66
CA ASN A 176 -15.45 -8.87 22.57
C ASN A 176 -16.67 -9.44 21.81
N TYR A 177 -17.74 -9.75 22.52
CA TYR A 177 -19.00 -10.25 21.96
C TYR A 177 -20.18 -9.31 22.26
N ILE A 178 -19.91 -8.01 22.43
CA ILE A 178 -20.88 -7.03 22.89
C ILE A 178 -21.96 -6.84 21.83
N PHE A 179 -23.19 -7.13 22.18
CA PHE A 179 -24.38 -6.93 21.34
C PHE A 179 -25.41 -5.97 21.97
N GLU A 180 -25.23 -5.59 23.24
CA GLU A 180 -26.15 -4.72 23.98
C GLU A 180 -25.36 -3.82 24.94
N ILE A 181 -25.70 -2.53 24.94
CA ILE A 181 -25.16 -1.51 25.86
C ILE A 181 -26.36 -0.75 26.43
N ASP A 182 -26.53 -0.85 27.74
CA ASP A 182 -27.59 -0.18 28.47
C ASP A 182 -27.00 0.79 29.50
N GLN A 183 -26.92 2.07 29.15
CA GLN A 183 -26.45 3.18 30.00
C GLN A 183 -25.08 2.97 30.68
N ALA A 184 -24.26 2.08 30.13
CA ALA A 184 -22.98 1.66 30.74
C ALA A 184 -21.96 2.78 30.87
N PHE A 185 -22.07 3.85 30.09
CA PHE A 185 -21.08 4.92 30.01
C PHE A 185 -21.56 6.25 30.62
N GLU A 186 -22.80 6.35 31.08
CA GLU A 186 -23.37 7.61 31.61
C GLU A 186 -22.61 8.16 32.83
N GLY A 187 -22.06 7.25 33.67
CA GLY A 187 -21.23 7.63 34.81
C GLY A 187 -19.82 8.13 34.47
N LEU A 188 -19.37 7.93 33.24
CA LEU A 188 -18.00 8.19 32.78
C LEU A 188 -17.84 9.62 32.23
N GLN A 189 -18.06 10.61 33.04
CA GLN A 189 -18.12 12.04 32.63
C GLN A 189 -16.80 12.59 32.06
N ARG A 190 -15.68 11.89 32.22
CA ARG A 190 -14.37 12.29 31.70
C ARG A 190 -13.91 11.47 30.51
N LEU A 191 -14.70 10.50 30.06
CA LEU A 191 -14.32 9.58 28.98
C LEU A 191 -14.14 10.34 27.67
N GLN A 192 -12.95 10.27 27.11
CA GLN A 192 -12.56 10.95 25.87
C GLN A 192 -12.37 9.97 24.72
N ARG A 193 -11.91 8.76 24.99
CA ARG A 193 -11.68 7.75 23.96
C ARG A 193 -12.39 6.45 24.30
N LEU A 194 -13.23 6.00 23.40
CA LEU A 194 -13.99 4.74 23.52
C LEU A 194 -13.79 3.88 22.28
N ASN A 195 -13.22 2.70 22.46
CA ASN A 195 -13.04 1.72 21.42
C ASN A 195 -13.89 0.48 21.69
N ILE A 196 -14.91 0.26 20.84
CA ILE A 196 -15.79 -0.93 20.87
C ILE A 196 -15.71 -1.69 19.54
N ALA A 197 -14.62 -1.53 18.80
CA ALA A 197 -14.43 -2.20 17.51
C ALA A 197 -14.42 -3.73 17.64
N TYR A 198 -14.78 -4.42 16.55
CA TYR A 198 -14.82 -5.88 16.51
C TYR A 198 -15.74 -6.50 17.57
N ASN A 199 -17.01 -6.07 17.57
CA ASN A 199 -18.07 -6.58 18.42
C ASN A 199 -19.31 -6.93 17.58
N TYR A 200 -20.49 -7.03 18.18
CA TYR A 200 -21.73 -7.42 17.53
C TYR A 200 -22.86 -6.43 17.76
N LEU A 201 -22.53 -5.15 17.93
CA LEU A 201 -23.53 -4.09 18.13
C LEU A 201 -24.42 -3.94 16.88
N PRO A 202 -25.76 -4.05 17.02
CA PRO A 202 -26.67 -3.92 15.88
C PRO A 202 -27.00 -2.46 15.56
N CYS A 203 -26.96 -1.58 16.56
CA CYS A 203 -27.26 -0.16 16.40
C CYS A 203 -26.62 0.65 17.52
N VAL A 204 -26.50 1.95 17.28
CA VAL A 204 -26.24 2.97 18.31
C VAL A 204 -27.39 3.97 18.21
N VAL A 205 -28.22 4.04 19.24
CA VAL A 205 -29.37 4.95 19.33
C VAL A 205 -29.20 5.85 20.53
N GLU A 206 -29.76 7.07 20.44
CA GLU A 206 -29.68 8.09 21.52
C GLU A 206 -28.24 8.34 22.02
N PHE A 207 -27.27 8.37 21.08
CA PHE A 207 -25.88 8.69 21.42
C PHE A 207 -25.79 10.04 22.12
N SER A 208 -25.39 10.05 23.40
CA SER A 208 -25.46 11.20 24.31
C SER A 208 -24.13 11.57 24.97
N LEU A 209 -23.01 10.92 24.61
CA LEU A 209 -21.70 11.15 25.24
C LEU A 209 -21.05 12.43 24.74
N THR A 210 -21.49 13.59 25.27
CA THR A 210 -21.04 14.93 24.82
C THR A 210 -19.55 15.17 25.03
N GLN A 211 -18.95 14.56 26.07
CA GLN A 211 -17.52 14.70 26.41
C GLN A 211 -16.58 13.85 25.56
N LEU A 212 -17.12 12.88 24.78
CA LEU A 212 -16.31 11.94 24.01
C LEU A 212 -15.66 12.63 22.81
N ARG A 213 -14.37 12.41 22.61
CA ARG A 213 -13.60 12.96 21.48
C ARG A 213 -13.39 11.95 20.36
N VAL A 214 -13.16 10.68 20.72
CA VAL A 214 -12.90 9.60 19.76
C VAL A 214 -13.82 8.44 20.07
N LEU A 215 -14.64 8.07 19.09
CA LEU A 215 -15.47 6.86 19.11
C LEU A 215 -15.10 5.95 17.97
N ASN A 216 -14.64 4.75 18.31
CA ASN A 216 -14.42 3.68 17.35
C ASN A 216 -15.40 2.54 17.60
N VAL A 217 -16.34 2.37 16.69
CA VAL A 217 -17.32 1.28 16.66
C VAL A 217 -17.22 0.48 15.36
N SER A 218 -16.07 0.52 14.72
CA SER A 218 -15.81 -0.20 13.46
C SER A 218 -15.90 -1.72 13.66
N ASN A 219 -16.12 -2.44 12.56
CA ASN A 219 -16.17 -3.90 12.59
C ASN A 219 -17.23 -4.45 13.57
N ASN A 220 -18.45 -3.91 13.45
CA ASN A 220 -19.64 -4.37 14.14
C ASN A 220 -20.71 -4.79 13.11
N VAL A 221 -21.97 -4.84 13.52
CA VAL A 221 -23.11 -5.11 12.61
C VAL A 221 -24.13 -3.96 12.67
N ILE A 222 -23.63 -2.73 12.84
CA ILE A 222 -24.44 -1.52 13.05
C ILE A 222 -25.17 -1.18 11.75
N GLU A 223 -26.51 -1.18 11.83
CA GLU A 223 -27.39 -0.74 10.73
C GLU A 223 -27.78 0.74 10.88
N TRP A 224 -27.78 1.27 12.10
CA TRP A 224 -28.21 2.62 12.43
C TRP A 224 -27.28 3.28 13.46
N PHE A 225 -26.90 4.54 13.19
CA PHE A 225 -26.28 5.40 14.18
C PHE A 225 -27.11 6.67 14.31
N LEU A 226 -27.70 6.88 15.49
CA LEU A 226 -28.56 8.01 15.78
C LEU A 226 -28.06 8.73 17.03
N ALA A 227 -27.64 9.99 16.86
CA ALA A 227 -27.33 10.86 17.99
C ALA A 227 -28.61 11.34 18.68
N LEU A 228 -28.50 11.61 19.98
CA LEU A 228 -29.58 12.25 20.73
C LEU A 228 -29.85 13.64 20.15
N GLU A 229 -31.12 13.97 19.94
CA GLU A 229 -31.55 15.29 19.52
C GLU A 229 -31.33 16.29 20.68
N SER A 230 -30.23 17.03 20.64
CA SER A 230 -29.83 18.00 21.65
C SER A 230 -29.08 19.16 20.97
N ASP A 231 -29.21 20.35 21.56
CA ASP A 231 -28.42 21.54 21.17
C ASP A 231 -27.06 21.59 21.90
N ASP A 232 -26.72 20.59 22.69
CA ASP A 232 -25.44 20.52 23.39
C ASP A 232 -24.27 20.36 22.40
N LEU A 233 -23.13 20.96 22.77
CA LEU A 233 -21.89 20.79 22.00
C LEU A 233 -21.24 19.46 22.36
N PHE A 234 -21.10 18.60 21.35
CA PHE A 234 -20.33 17.37 21.43
C PHE A 234 -18.86 17.62 21.12
N GLU A 235 -17.98 17.18 22.00
CA GLU A 235 -16.53 17.27 21.82
C GLU A 235 -16.00 16.26 20.76
N LEU A 236 -16.88 15.53 20.09
CA LEU A 236 -16.55 14.44 19.17
C LEU A 236 -15.72 14.97 17.98
N GLU A 237 -14.48 14.49 17.87
CA GLU A 237 -13.51 14.86 16.83
C GLU A 237 -13.38 13.77 15.76
N MET A 238 -13.50 12.50 16.17
CA MET A 238 -13.36 11.35 15.27
C MET A 238 -14.44 10.30 15.57
N LEU A 239 -15.15 9.89 14.52
CA LEU A 239 -16.13 8.81 14.55
C LEU A 239 -15.75 7.78 13.47
N ASP A 240 -15.46 6.55 13.91
CA ASP A 240 -15.18 5.43 13.03
C ASP A 240 -16.32 4.40 13.09
N LEU A 241 -17.08 4.33 12.02
CA LEU A 241 -18.17 3.40 11.75
C LEU A 241 -17.83 2.44 10.61
N SER A 242 -16.56 2.33 10.23
CA SER A 242 -16.12 1.48 9.12
C SER A 242 -16.44 0.01 9.35
N HIS A 243 -16.65 -0.75 8.27
CA HIS A 243 -16.90 -2.20 8.34
C HIS A 243 -18.13 -2.54 9.19
N ASN A 244 -19.25 -1.90 8.88
CA ASN A 244 -20.55 -2.12 9.51
C ASN A 244 -21.62 -2.46 8.44
N ARG A 245 -22.89 -2.30 8.76
CA ARG A 245 -24.03 -2.52 7.86
C ARG A 245 -24.93 -1.31 7.74
N LEU A 246 -24.34 -0.10 7.87
CA LEU A 246 -25.11 1.14 7.75
C LEU A 246 -25.83 1.21 6.42
N LEU A 247 -27.13 1.38 6.46
CA LEU A 247 -27.99 1.53 5.27
C LEU A 247 -28.11 3.00 4.84
N PHE A 248 -27.92 3.93 5.79
CA PHE A 248 -28.08 5.37 5.61
C PHE A 248 -26.89 6.12 6.20
N PHE A 249 -26.75 7.38 5.78
CA PHE A 249 -25.82 8.29 6.42
C PHE A 249 -26.19 8.44 7.91
N PRO A 250 -25.21 8.40 8.86
CA PRO A 250 -25.50 8.46 10.28
C PRO A 250 -26.14 9.80 10.66
N VAL A 251 -27.10 9.77 11.59
CA VAL A 251 -27.63 10.99 12.22
C VAL A 251 -26.63 11.46 13.28
N LEU A 252 -25.96 12.56 13.00
CA LEU A 252 -24.89 13.11 13.82
C LEU A 252 -25.43 14.18 14.77
N PRO A 253 -24.71 14.48 15.88
CA PRO A 253 -25.07 15.58 16.75
C PRO A 253 -25.15 16.92 16.00
N ARG A 254 -26.14 17.76 16.32
CA ARG A 254 -26.34 19.06 15.68
C ARG A 254 -25.14 19.99 15.83
N GLN A 255 -24.44 19.90 16.97
CA GLN A 255 -23.21 20.66 17.22
C GLN A 255 -22.10 19.71 17.65
N SER A 256 -21.06 19.59 16.81
CA SER A 256 -19.91 18.76 17.10
C SER A 256 -18.62 19.36 16.56
N LYS A 257 -17.48 18.92 17.09
CA LYS A 257 -16.15 19.25 16.60
C LYS A 257 -15.61 18.20 15.62
N LEU A 258 -16.50 17.52 14.92
CA LEU A 258 -16.13 16.36 14.09
C LEU A 258 -15.20 16.77 12.95
N HIS A 259 -13.98 16.21 12.97
CA HIS A 259 -12.95 16.42 11.94
C HIS A 259 -12.83 15.23 11.01
N SER A 260 -13.10 14.01 11.50
CA SER A 260 -12.95 12.78 10.76
C SER A 260 -14.15 11.87 10.93
N LEU A 261 -14.79 11.53 9.81
CA LEU A 261 -15.91 10.60 9.74
C LEU A 261 -15.54 9.45 8.78
N LEU A 262 -15.41 8.25 9.35
CA LEU A 262 -15.04 7.05 8.62
C LEU A 262 -16.25 6.13 8.50
N LEU A 263 -16.73 5.93 7.27
CA LEU A 263 -17.91 5.16 6.92
C LEU A 263 -17.57 4.07 5.88
N LYS A 264 -16.29 3.73 5.78
CA LYS A 264 -15.81 2.75 4.79
C LYS A 264 -16.42 1.38 4.99
N ASP A 265 -16.70 0.67 3.89
CA ASP A 265 -17.21 -0.70 3.88
C ASP A 265 -18.50 -0.86 4.69
N ASN A 266 -19.55 -0.21 4.18
CA ASN A 266 -20.92 -0.27 4.69
C ASN A 266 -21.89 -0.57 3.52
N GLU A 267 -23.18 -0.62 3.79
CA GLU A 267 -24.23 -0.87 2.81
C GLU A 267 -24.96 0.42 2.42
N MET A 268 -24.36 1.58 2.67
CA MET A 268 -25.02 2.88 2.46
C MET A 268 -25.36 3.10 1.00
N SER A 269 -26.60 3.47 0.77
CA SER A 269 -27.10 3.97 -0.51
C SER A 269 -27.88 5.25 -0.25
N PHE A 270 -27.57 6.30 -0.97
CA PHE A 270 -28.56 7.37 -1.14
C PHE A 270 -29.57 6.84 -2.13
N TYR A 271 -30.81 6.68 -1.66
CA TYR A 271 -31.86 5.97 -2.40
C TYR A 271 -31.99 6.40 -3.83
N GLN A 272 -32.25 5.42 -4.69
CA GLN A 272 -32.53 5.56 -6.11
C GLN A 272 -33.41 6.79 -6.36
N ARG A 273 -33.07 7.58 -7.38
CA ARG A 273 -34.06 8.38 -8.09
C ARG A 273 -35.28 7.50 -8.32
N LEU A 274 -36.30 7.64 -7.49
CA LEU A 274 -37.59 7.05 -7.80
C LEU A 274 -37.97 7.52 -9.19
N PRO A 275 -38.49 6.66 -10.07
CA PRO A 275 -38.80 7.01 -11.46
C PRO A 275 -39.69 8.25 -11.61
N ASN A 276 -40.25 8.76 -10.54
CA ASN A 276 -41.20 9.88 -10.47
C ASN A 276 -40.57 11.22 -10.05
N GLY A 277 -39.25 11.33 -9.93
CA GLY A 277 -38.59 12.61 -9.62
C GLY A 277 -38.79 13.11 -8.17
N THR A 278 -39.15 12.24 -7.24
CA THR A 278 -39.20 12.59 -5.80
C THR A 278 -37.80 12.85 -5.28
N SER A 279 -37.64 13.99 -4.59
CA SER A 279 -36.37 14.39 -4.00
C SER A 279 -36.09 13.57 -2.72
N LEU A 280 -34.84 13.55 -2.28
CA LEU A 280 -34.44 12.90 -1.02
C LEU A 280 -35.19 13.50 0.19
N ALA A 281 -35.63 14.77 0.10
CA ALA A 281 -36.42 15.45 1.11
C ALA A 281 -37.75 14.72 1.42
N ASP A 282 -38.24 13.88 0.49
CA ASP A 282 -39.48 13.15 0.67
C ASP A 282 -39.28 11.74 1.27
N VAL A 283 -38.03 11.30 1.51
CA VAL A 283 -37.73 9.98 2.08
C VAL A 283 -37.74 10.09 3.60
N THR A 284 -38.81 9.59 4.20
CA THR A 284 -38.91 9.44 5.64
C THR A 284 -38.71 7.99 6.05
N VAL A 285 -37.83 7.75 7.02
CA VAL A 285 -37.60 6.43 7.61
C VAL A 285 -38.25 6.39 8.98
N GLN A 286 -39.03 5.36 9.24
CA GLN A 286 -39.65 5.13 10.53
C GLN A 286 -38.81 4.14 11.32
N PHE A 287 -38.28 4.57 12.43
CA PHE A 287 -37.59 3.70 13.38
C PHE A 287 -38.55 3.28 14.48
N LEU A 288 -38.62 1.99 14.72
CA LEU A 288 -39.32 1.44 15.86
C LEU A 288 -38.32 1.33 17.02
N LEU A 289 -38.33 2.30 17.92
CA LEU A 289 -37.57 2.23 19.16
C LEU A 289 -38.40 1.36 20.13
N ILE A 290 -37.91 0.17 20.43
CA ILE A 290 -38.50 -0.70 21.45
C ILE A 290 -37.80 -0.35 22.77
N ASP A 291 -38.35 0.61 23.47
CA ASP A 291 -38.07 0.84 24.87
C ASP A 291 -38.89 -0.14 25.69
N GLY A 292 -38.32 -0.78 26.72
CA GLY A 292 -38.95 -1.91 27.44
C GLY A 292 -40.39 -1.70 27.95
N ASN A 293 -40.91 -0.48 27.90
CA ASN A 293 -42.27 -0.12 28.31
C ASN A 293 -43.13 0.61 27.26
N SER A 294 -42.56 1.05 26.13
CA SER A 294 -43.32 1.73 25.09
C SER A 294 -42.68 1.51 23.72
N THR A 295 -43.52 1.35 22.69
CA THR A 295 -43.09 1.38 21.31
C THR A 295 -43.21 2.82 20.81
N ASN A 296 -42.10 3.54 20.70
CA ASN A 296 -42.06 4.81 20.04
C ASN A 296 -41.67 4.63 18.56
N VAL A 297 -42.50 5.14 17.65
CA VAL A 297 -42.19 5.22 16.24
C VAL A 297 -41.67 6.62 16.00
N THR A 298 -40.36 6.74 15.78
CA THR A 298 -39.72 8.01 15.36
C THR A 298 -39.65 8.05 13.86
N THR A 299 -40.21 9.09 13.25
CA THR A 299 -40.08 9.36 11.80
C THR A 299 -39.00 10.38 11.62
N VAL A 300 -37.94 10.01 10.92
CA VAL A 300 -36.81 10.89 10.65
C VAL A 300 -36.78 11.16 9.14
N SER A 301 -36.75 12.42 8.76
CA SER A 301 -36.40 12.84 7.41
C SER A 301 -34.87 12.84 7.29
N LEU A 302 -34.33 11.89 6.53
CA LEU A 302 -32.86 11.72 6.41
C LEU A 302 -32.17 12.96 5.87
N TRP A 303 -32.82 13.70 4.96
CA TRP A 303 -32.24 14.92 4.41
C TRP A 303 -32.21 16.05 5.42
N ASP A 304 -33.31 16.25 6.16
CA ASP A 304 -33.38 17.26 7.19
C ASP A 304 -32.31 17.02 8.29
N GLU A 305 -32.08 15.77 8.67
CA GLU A 305 -31.04 15.45 9.66
C GLU A 305 -29.62 15.70 9.16
N ILE A 306 -29.32 15.39 7.90
CA ILE A 306 -28.02 15.73 7.30
C ILE A 306 -27.85 17.25 7.26
N CYS A 307 -28.89 18.01 6.88
CA CYS A 307 -28.87 19.47 6.81
C CYS A 307 -28.80 20.13 8.19
N HIS A 308 -29.31 19.50 9.25
CA HIS A 308 -29.26 20.03 10.60
C HIS A 308 -27.96 19.71 11.35
N SER A 309 -27.19 18.73 10.89
CA SER A 309 -25.88 18.38 11.46
C SER A 309 -24.83 19.41 11.07
N ASN A 310 -24.09 19.94 12.03
CA ASN A 310 -22.99 20.87 11.75
C ASN A 310 -21.75 20.10 11.31
N LEU A 311 -21.53 19.96 10.01
CA LEU A 311 -20.37 19.29 9.41
C LEU A 311 -19.30 20.29 8.94
N SER A 312 -19.41 21.57 9.34
CA SER A 312 -18.52 22.64 8.86
C SER A 312 -17.05 22.44 9.25
N SER A 313 -16.76 21.70 10.33
CA SER A 313 -15.41 21.36 10.79
C SER A 313 -14.86 20.06 10.20
N LEU A 314 -15.62 19.34 9.37
CA LEU A 314 -15.19 18.06 8.82
C LEU A 314 -14.07 18.23 7.81
N HIS A 315 -12.95 17.53 8.03
CA HIS A 315 -11.77 17.53 7.16
C HIS A 315 -11.62 16.24 6.36
N LEU A 316 -12.03 15.12 6.94
CA LEU A 316 -11.95 13.80 6.30
C LEU A 316 -13.31 13.12 6.30
N LEU A 317 -13.80 12.81 5.11
CA LEU A 317 -14.96 11.94 4.90
C LEU A 317 -14.53 10.74 4.07
N ASP A 318 -14.61 9.54 4.66
CA ASP A 318 -14.37 8.29 3.95
C ASP A 318 -15.66 7.48 3.86
N MET A 319 -16.25 7.47 2.67
CA MET A 319 -17.43 6.67 2.30
C MET A 319 -17.06 5.60 1.26
N SER A 320 -15.80 5.19 1.21
CA SER A 320 -15.36 4.16 0.26
C SER A 320 -16.01 2.81 0.53
N GLN A 321 -16.09 1.96 -0.48
CA GLN A 321 -16.64 0.60 -0.37
C GLN A 321 -18.09 0.58 0.14
N ASN A 322 -18.95 1.40 -0.48
CA ASN A 322 -20.38 1.46 -0.19
C ASN A 322 -21.19 1.18 -1.48
N GLN A 323 -22.48 1.42 -1.43
CA GLN A 323 -23.39 1.25 -2.56
C GLN A 323 -23.94 2.58 -3.05
N VAL A 324 -23.16 3.66 -2.98
CA VAL A 324 -23.58 5.01 -3.35
C VAL A 324 -23.67 5.16 -4.86
N TRP A 325 -24.85 5.46 -5.39
CA TRP A 325 -25.13 5.66 -6.83
C TRP A 325 -25.02 7.12 -7.23
N TYR A 326 -25.35 8.04 -6.37
CA TYR A 326 -25.26 9.49 -6.57
C TYR A 326 -25.11 10.20 -5.23
N LEU A 327 -24.61 11.40 -5.23
CA LEU A 327 -24.67 12.31 -4.08
C LEU A 327 -25.84 13.28 -4.27
N PRO A 328 -26.65 13.52 -3.24
CA PRO A 328 -27.70 14.53 -3.29
C PRO A 328 -27.13 15.92 -3.57
N GLU A 329 -27.89 16.76 -4.27
CA GLU A 329 -27.52 18.16 -4.46
C GLU A 329 -27.39 18.89 -3.13
N GLY A 330 -26.29 19.66 -2.95
CA GLY A 330 -25.99 20.35 -1.69
C GLY A 330 -25.42 19.49 -0.55
N PHE A 331 -25.21 18.18 -0.77
CA PHE A 331 -24.62 17.31 0.26
C PHE A 331 -23.24 17.79 0.69
N LEU A 332 -22.38 18.11 -0.25
CA LEU A 332 -21.02 18.60 0.01
C LEU A 332 -20.98 20.05 0.51
N ALA A 333 -22.03 20.83 0.26
CA ALA A 333 -22.14 22.22 0.72
C ALA A 333 -22.12 22.36 2.25
N GLN A 334 -22.48 21.29 2.97
CA GLN A 334 -22.43 21.25 4.43
C GLN A 334 -21.01 21.12 5.00
N MET A 335 -19.99 20.85 4.15
CA MET A 335 -18.63 20.44 4.55
C MET A 335 -17.55 21.38 3.97
N PRO A 336 -17.58 22.70 4.26
CA PRO A 336 -16.67 23.68 3.63
C PRO A 336 -15.20 23.49 3.99
N SER A 337 -14.89 22.81 5.10
CA SER A 337 -13.53 22.53 5.56
C SER A 337 -12.94 21.21 5.03
N LEU A 338 -13.67 20.50 4.17
CA LEU A 338 -13.28 19.17 3.70
C LEU A 338 -11.96 19.23 2.93
N THR A 339 -10.99 18.43 3.38
CA THR A 339 -9.66 18.31 2.78
C THR A 339 -9.46 16.98 2.06
N HIS A 340 -10.11 15.90 2.53
CA HIS A 340 -10.03 14.56 1.97
C HIS A 340 -11.43 13.98 1.80
N LEU A 341 -11.77 13.63 0.57
CA LEU A 341 -13.02 12.95 0.23
C LEU A 341 -12.73 11.64 -0.49
N LYS A 342 -13.15 10.53 0.13
CA LYS A 342 -12.99 9.19 -0.41
C LYS A 342 -14.34 8.57 -0.70
N LEU A 343 -14.61 8.34 -1.98
CA LEU A 343 -15.82 7.74 -2.53
C LEU A 343 -15.49 6.54 -3.43
N ASN A 344 -14.26 6.02 -3.33
CA ASN A 344 -13.81 4.91 -4.16
C ASN A 344 -14.57 3.61 -3.84
N GLN A 345 -14.66 2.72 -4.83
CA GLN A 345 -15.38 1.46 -4.73
C GLN A 345 -16.87 1.65 -4.35
N ASN A 346 -17.54 2.50 -5.12
CA ASN A 346 -18.99 2.73 -5.04
C ASN A 346 -19.65 2.44 -6.40
N CYS A 347 -20.89 2.87 -6.57
CA CYS A 347 -21.68 2.68 -7.79
C CYS A 347 -21.94 4.00 -8.53
N LEU A 348 -21.18 5.07 -8.25
CA LEU A 348 -21.42 6.40 -8.82
C LEU A 348 -21.36 6.37 -10.34
N GLU A 349 -22.45 6.83 -10.98
CA GLU A 349 -22.54 6.98 -12.45
C GLU A 349 -22.18 8.41 -12.89
N THR A 350 -22.50 9.39 -12.07
CA THR A 350 -22.20 10.80 -12.29
C THR A 350 -21.65 11.46 -11.02
N PHE A 351 -20.78 12.43 -11.18
CA PHE A 351 -20.31 13.29 -10.09
C PHE A 351 -20.32 14.73 -10.59
N GLN A 352 -21.08 15.58 -9.93
CA GLN A 352 -21.24 16.99 -10.31
C GLN A 352 -20.31 17.87 -9.44
N LEU A 353 -19.58 18.76 -10.10
CA LEU A 353 -18.81 19.83 -9.48
C LEU A 353 -19.61 21.13 -9.70
N SER A 354 -20.31 21.61 -8.68
CA SER A 354 -21.13 22.83 -8.77
C SER A 354 -20.50 24.02 -8.05
N GLU A 355 -20.85 25.24 -8.46
CA GLU A 355 -20.43 26.46 -7.75
C GLU A 355 -20.96 26.52 -6.31
N GLY A 356 -22.06 25.80 -6.02
CA GLY A 356 -22.67 25.74 -4.70
C GLY A 356 -21.90 24.88 -3.69
N ASP A 357 -20.96 24.03 -4.16
CA ASP A 357 -20.19 23.14 -3.29
C ASP A 357 -18.82 23.75 -2.95
N PRO A 358 -18.60 24.29 -1.74
CA PRO A 358 -17.38 24.99 -1.39
C PRO A 358 -16.24 24.01 -1.10
N LEU A 359 -15.76 23.27 -2.12
CA LEU A 359 -14.64 22.32 -2.03
C LEU A 359 -13.27 23.01 -2.12
N ALA A 360 -13.21 24.28 -1.76
CA ALA A 360 -11.99 25.08 -1.87
C ALA A 360 -10.81 24.55 -1.05
N MET A 361 -11.08 23.83 0.03
CA MET A 361 -10.04 23.25 0.89
C MET A 361 -9.61 21.84 0.47
N LEU A 362 -10.31 21.21 -0.49
CA LEU A 362 -10.07 19.84 -0.86
C LEU A 362 -8.68 19.65 -1.46
N THR A 363 -7.91 18.73 -0.90
CA THR A 363 -6.56 18.34 -1.34
C THR A 363 -6.52 16.96 -1.97
N GLU A 364 -7.40 16.06 -1.54
CA GLU A 364 -7.52 14.69 -2.04
C GLU A 364 -8.96 14.36 -2.40
N LEU A 365 -9.17 13.90 -3.64
CA LEU A 365 -10.45 13.39 -4.13
C LEU A 365 -10.23 12.01 -4.76
N ASP A 366 -10.79 10.98 -4.14
CA ASP A 366 -10.75 9.62 -4.64
C ASP A 366 -12.14 9.15 -5.08
N LEU A 367 -12.33 9.05 -6.38
CA LEU A 367 -13.53 8.56 -7.06
C LEU A 367 -13.25 7.24 -7.81
N SER A 368 -12.15 6.58 -7.51
CA SER A 368 -11.73 5.37 -8.23
C SER A 368 -12.71 4.21 -8.04
N GLN A 369 -12.67 3.25 -8.95
CA GLN A 369 -13.47 2.03 -8.89
C GLN A 369 -14.98 2.33 -8.74
N ASN A 370 -15.48 3.22 -9.59
CA ASN A 370 -16.90 3.56 -9.72
C ASN A 370 -17.39 3.24 -11.15
N GLN A 371 -18.54 3.75 -11.53
CA GLN A 371 -19.14 3.57 -12.84
C GLN A 371 -19.26 4.90 -13.61
N LEU A 372 -18.44 5.90 -13.24
CA LEU A 372 -18.51 7.25 -13.80
C LEU A 372 -18.33 7.23 -15.33
N VAL A 373 -19.33 7.77 -16.02
CA VAL A 373 -19.30 7.96 -17.48
C VAL A 373 -18.79 9.35 -17.82
N GLU A 374 -19.16 10.34 -17.00
CA GLU A 374 -18.75 11.73 -17.13
C GLU A 374 -18.61 12.40 -15.76
N LEU A 375 -17.80 13.43 -15.72
CA LEU A 375 -17.75 14.40 -14.63
C LEU A 375 -18.50 15.62 -15.10
N GLY A 376 -19.52 16.03 -14.33
CA GLY A 376 -20.19 17.31 -14.58
C GLY A 376 -19.38 18.45 -13.95
N ALA A 377 -19.24 19.56 -14.69
CA ALA A 377 -18.79 20.84 -14.14
C ALA A 377 -19.62 21.94 -14.74
N GLU A 378 -20.13 22.84 -13.92
CA GLU A 378 -20.85 24.02 -14.42
C GLU A 378 -19.87 24.94 -15.14
N VAL A 379 -20.26 25.33 -16.36
CA VAL A 379 -19.44 26.22 -17.19
C VAL A 379 -19.53 27.66 -16.63
N GLY A 380 -18.41 28.19 -16.18
CA GLY A 380 -18.33 29.53 -15.60
C GLY A 380 -18.03 29.55 -14.11
N ALA A 381 -18.04 28.39 -13.47
CA ALA A 381 -17.58 28.25 -12.09
C ALA A 381 -16.11 28.69 -11.98
N GLY A 382 -15.83 29.55 -11.01
CA GLY A 382 -14.46 29.93 -10.67
C GLY A 382 -13.62 28.73 -10.21
N ASP A 383 -12.55 28.98 -9.46
CA ASP A 383 -11.67 27.90 -8.95
C ASP A 383 -12.48 26.94 -8.03
N ILE A 384 -13.06 25.87 -8.57
CA ILE A 384 -13.90 24.92 -7.80
C ILE A 384 -13.01 24.06 -6.89
N LEU A 385 -11.81 23.64 -7.37
CA LEU A 385 -10.88 22.78 -6.64
C LEU A 385 -9.45 23.37 -6.60
N PRO A 386 -9.27 24.60 -6.10
CA PRO A 386 -8.01 25.34 -6.22
C PRO A 386 -6.84 24.70 -5.47
N ASN A 387 -7.12 23.89 -4.47
CA ASN A 387 -6.14 23.23 -3.61
C ASN A 387 -5.94 21.75 -3.88
N LEU A 388 -6.68 21.19 -4.84
CA LEU A 388 -6.60 19.75 -5.15
C LEU A 388 -5.19 19.37 -5.59
N GLN A 389 -4.62 18.36 -4.94
CA GLN A 389 -3.30 17.82 -5.22
C GLN A 389 -3.36 16.40 -5.78
N LEU A 390 -4.25 15.57 -5.24
CA LEU A 390 -4.45 14.19 -5.67
C LEU A 390 -5.87 14.00 -6.19
N PHE A 391 -5.97 13.56 -7.45
CA PHE A 391 -7.23 13.26 -8.11
C PHE A 391 -7.18 11.84 -8.67
N ASN A 392 -7.85 10.92 -7.98
CA ASN A 392 -7.93 9.53 -8.39
C ASN A 392 -9.29 9.22 -9.03
N LEU A 393 -9.27 8.95 -10.32
CA LEU A 393 -10.43 8.59 -11.15
C LEU A 393 -10.30 7.19 -11.74
N SER A 394 -9.31 6.41 -11.30
CA SER A 394 -8.98 5.12 -11.91
C SER A 394 -10.14 4.13 -11.87
N THR A 395 -10.16 3.21 -12.81
CA THR A 395 -11.16 2.13 -12.90
C THR A 395 -12.59 2.68 -12.92
N ASN A 396 -12.86 3.51 -13.91
CA ASN A 396 -14.18 4.07 -14.22
C ASN A 396 -14.53 3.84 -15.71
N ARG A 397 -15.56 4.52 -16.22
CA ARG A 397 -16.00 4.44 -17.63
C ARG A 397 -15.83 5.77 -18.35
N LEU A 398 -14.97 6.65 -17.83
CA LEU A 398 -14.77 8.00 -18.37
C LEU A 398 -14.19 7.95 -19.78
N ARG A 399 -14.71 8.85 -20.62
CA ARG A 399 -14.19 9.11 -21.99
C ARG A 399 -13.62 10.51 -22.13
N VAL A 400 -14.14 11.43 -21.36
CA VAL A 400 -13.75 12.85 -21.35
C VAL A 400 -13.72 13.37 -19.92
N LEU A 401 -12.97 14.44 -19.72
CA LEU A 401 -13.08 15.29 -18.56
C LEU A 401 -13.65 16.64 -19.00
N PRO A 402 -14.31 17.38 -18.09
CA PRO A 402 -14.79 18.72 -18.38
C PRO A 402 -13.67 19.60 -18.94
N SER A 403 -13.98 20.35 -19.98
CA SER A 403 -13.01 21.28 -20.57
C SER A 403 -12.54 22.28 -19.53
N GLY A 404 -11.22 22.36 -19.35
CA GLY A 404 -10.63 23.28 -18.38
C GLY A 404 -10.56 22.78 -16.93
N VAL A 405 -10.94 21.50 -16.63
CA VAL A 405 -10.82 20.96 -15.25
C VAL A 405 -9.44 21.22 -14.65
N PHE A 406 -8.37 21.08 -15.42
CA PHE A 406 -7.00 21.36 -14.95
C PHE A 406 -6.66 22.85 -14.88
N ALA A 407 -7.42 23.73 -15.50
CA ALA A 407 -7.27 25.17 -15.33
C ALA A 407 -7.79 25.64 -13.96
N TYR A 408 -8.73 24.91 -13.39
CA TYR A 408 -9.33 25.18 -12.07
C TYR A 408 -8.64 24.43 -10.93
N THR A 409 -7.73 23.50 -11.22
CA THR A 409 -6.98 22.72 -10.22
C THR A 409 -5.50 23.12 -10.22
N ARG A 410 -5.21 24.33 -9.74
CA ARG A 410 -3.88 24.95 -9.86
C ARG A 410 -2.75 24.25 -9.10
N LYS A 411 -3.07 23.40 -8.12
CA LYS A 411 -2.09 22.68 -7.28
C LYS A 411 -2.02 21.19 -7.57
N ILE A 412 -2.68 20.74 -8.64
CA ILE A 412 -2.72 19.32 -8.99
C ILE A 412 -1.33 18.75 -9.22
N THR A 413 -0.96 17.71 -8.51
CA THR A 413 0.34 17.01 -8.63
C THR A 413 0.20 15.60 -9.12
N THR A 414 -0.90 14.94 -8.79
CA THR A 414 -1.12 13.53 -9.09
C THR A 414 -2.51 13.32 -9.68
N VAL A 415 -2.56 12.71 -10.86
CA VAL A 415 -3.81 12.31 -11.54
C VAL A 415 -3.71 10.85 -11.93
N ASP A 416 -4.69 10.06 -11.48
CA ASP A 416 -4.84 8.67 -11.91
C ASP A 416 -6.12 8.49 -12.72
N LEU A 417 -5.96 8.24 -14.02
CA LEU A 417 -7.01 7.95 -14.99
C LEU A 417 -6.95 6.51 -15.50
N SER A 418 -6.15 5.65 -14.86
CA SER A 418 -5.96 4.27 -15.28
C SER A 418 -7.28 3.51 -15.39
N ARG A 419 -7.32 2.54 -16.31
CA ARG A 419 -8.52 1.70 -16.56
C ARG A 419 -9.80 2.51 -16.84
N ASN A 420 -9.65 3.60 -17.58
CA ASN A 420 -10.73 4.37 -18.20
C ASN A 420 -10.69 4.21 -19.71
N ARG A 421 -11.46 4.98 -20.45
CA ARG A 421 -11.47 4.98 -21.94
C ARG A 421 -11.18 6.38 -22.49
N VAL A 422 -10.25 7.07 -21.83
CA VAL A 422 -9.87 8.44 -22.18
C VAL A 422 -8.79 8.44 -23.26
N ASP A 423 -8.92 9.32 -24.24
CA ASP A 423 -7.87 9.66 -25.20
C ASP A 423 -7.30 11.03 -24.86
N LEU A 424 -5.99 11.25 -25.09
CA LEU A 424 -5.37 12.56 -24.94
C LEU A 424 -5.62 13.43 -26.17
N CYS A 425 -5.86 14.74 -25.95
CA CYS A 425 -6.12 15.66 -27.03
C CYS A 425 -4.93 15.76 -28.00
N PRO A 426 -5.16 15.60 -29.31
CA PRO A 426 -4.15 15.91 -30.32
C PRO A 426 -3.85 17.42 -30.31
N GLN A 427 -2.74 17.84 -30.89
CA GLN A 427 -2.48 19.28 -31.12
C GLN A 427 -3.69 19.91 -31.85
N PRO A 428 -4.09 21.14 -31.50
CA PRO A 428 -5.14 21.81 -32.22
C PRO A 428 -4.76 21.87 -33.71
N ALA A 429 -5.55 21.22 -34.54
CA ALA A 429 -5.47 21.41 -35.99
C ALA A 429 -5.68 22.88 -36.29
N VAL A 430 -5.01 23.37 -37.33
CA VAL A 430 -5.16 24.74 -37.88
C VAL A 430 -6.64 25.05 -37.97
N ALA A 431 -7.05 26.21 -37.46
CA ALA A 431 -8.43 26.66 -37.40
C ALA A 431 -9.21 26.36 -38.69
N GLY A 432 -10.20 25.47 -38.60
CA GLY A 432 -11.08 25.16 -39.72
C GLY A 432 -11.65 23.74 -39.81
N GLU A 433 -11.21 22.80 -38.96
CA GLU A 433 -11.75 21.43 -39.02
C GLU A 433 -12.74 21.14 -37.89
N ALA A 434 -13.77 20.36 -38.26
CA ALA A 434 -14.89 19.92 -37.48
C ALA A 434 -14.51 19.39 -36.08
N GLU A 435 -15.44 19.55 -35.15
CA GLU A 435 -15.54 19.07 -33.77
C GLU A 435 -14.44 18.09 -33.39
N THR A 436 -13.50 18.58 -32.55
CA THR A 436 -12.45 17.70 -31.94
C THR A 436 -13.12 16.55 -31.20
N PRO A 437 -12.70 15.30 -31.43
CA PRO A 437 -13.24 14.18 -30.66
C PRO A 437 -13.06 14.42 -29.17
N PRO A 438 -13.94 13.90 -28.35
CA PRO A 438 -13.86 14.03 -26.89
C PRO A 438 -12.52 13.49 -26.39
N CYS A 439 -11.73 14.32 -25.70
CA CYS A 439 -10.38 14.02 -25.28
C CYS A 439 -10.02 14.76 -23.98
N VAL A 440 -8.94 14.34 -23.32
CA VAL A 440 -8.40 14.97 -22.11
C VAL A 440 -7.19 15.82 -22.47
N ASP A 441 -7.22 17.10 -22.13
CA ASP A 441 -6.08 18.01 -22.34
C ASP A 441 -5.34 18.29 -21.03
N ILE A 442 -4.10 17.80 -20.95
CA ILE A 442 -3.21 17.98 -19.79
C ILE A 442 -2.05 18.93 -20.10
N ARG A 443 -1.99 19.48 -21.30
CA ARG A 443 -0.91 20.37 -21.71
C ARG A 443 -0.88 21.65 -20.87
N GLY A 444 0.33 22.08 -20.53
CA GLY A 444 0.54 23.30 -19.74
C GLY A 444 0.28 23.16 -18.24
N VAL A 445 -0.10 21.98 -17.73
CA VAL A 445 -0.28 21.73 -16.31
C VAL A 445 1.09 21.54 -15.65
N LYS A 446 1.72 22.66 -15.29
CA LYS A 446 3.11 22.69 -14.78
C LYS A 446 3.30 21.99 -13.44
N THR A 447 2.27 21.88 -12.63
CA THR A 447 2.32 21.25 -11.31
C THR A 447 2.19 19.74 -11.36
N LEU A 448 1.72 19.17 -12.48
CA LEU A 448 1.49 17.74 -12.63
C LEU A 448 2.83 16.99 -12.70
N THR A 449 3.06 16.14 -11.70
CA THR A 449 4.27 15.33 -11.55
C THR A 449 4.02 13.84 -11.72
N HIS A 450 2.82 13.36 -11.41
CA HIS A 450 2.43 11.96 -11.51
C HIS A 450 1.18 11.80 -12.36
N LEU A 451 1.26 10.98 -13.40
CA LEU A 451 0.11 10.65 -14.26
C LEU A 451 0.07 9.16 -14.54
N SER A 452 -1.08 8.54 -14.29
CA SER A 452 -1.36 7.17 -14.72
C SER A 452 -2.48 7.16 -15.75
N LEU A 453 -2.23 6.50 -16.88
CA LEU A 453 -3.17 6.23 -17.98
C LEU A 453 -3.20 4.73 -18.31
N ALA A 454 -2.77 3.88 -17.38
CA ALA A 454 -2.64 2.45 -17.59
C ALA A 454 -3.98 1.78 -17.92
N GLY A 455 -3.98 0.82 -18.84
CA GLY A 455 -5.18 0.06 -19.20
C GLY A 455 -6.31 0.89 -19.81
N GLY A 456 -6.00 2.07 -20.32
CA GLY A 456 -6.99 3.01 -20.87
C GLY A 456 -7.48 2.66 -22.27
N GLY A 457 -6.83 1.74 -22.97
CA GLY A 457 -7.10 1.44 -24.37
C GLY A 457 -6.84 2.65 -25.27
N LEU A 458 -5.85 3.47 -24.95
CA LEU A 458 -5.42 4.63 -25.72
C LEU A 458 -5.26 4.24 -27.20
N ARG A 459 -5.86 5.00 -28.10
CA ARG A 459 -5.83 4.71 -29.55
C ARG A 459 -4.65 5.35 -30.27
N GLY A 460 -4.06 6.36 -29.67
CA GLY A 460 -2.89 7.05 -30.15
C GLY A 460 -2.57 8.24 -29.27
N LEU A 461 -1.28 8.52 -29.19
CA LEU A 461 -0.79 9.73 -28.54
C LEU A 461 -0.44 10.72 -29.67
N GLY A 462 -1.15 11.84 -29.70
CA GLY A 462 -0.87 12.92 -30.65
C GLY A 462 0.56 13.43 -30.53
N ARG A 463 0.93 14.41 -31.37
CA ARG A 463 2.23 15.10 -31.20
C ARG A 463 2.20 15.96 -29.94
N HIS A 464 3.22 15.86 -29.10
CA HIS A 464 3.41 16.68 -27.90
C HIS A 464 2.23 16.68 -26.89
N PRO A 465 1.70 15.52 -26.48
CA PRO A 465 0.55 15.44 -25.58
C PRO A 465 0.89 15.93 -24.17
N PHE A 466 2.17 15.94 -23.77
CA PHE A 466 2.65 16.32 -22.45
C PHE A 466 3.35 17.67 -22.42
N GLN A 467 3.21 18.47 -23.49
CA GLN A 467 3.91 19.75 -23.60
C GLN A 467 3.57 20.69 -22.45
N GLY A 468 4.63 21.21 -21.81
CA GLY A 468 4.50 22.18 -20.70
C GLY A 468 4.09 21.56 -19.36
N THR A 469 4.11 20.24 -19.22
CA THR A 469 4.00 19.55 -17.92
C THR A 469 5.37 19.35 -17.28
N SER A 470 5.40 19.00 -15.99
CA SER A 470 6.62 18.65 -15.25
C SER A 470 6.59 17.21 -14.77
N LEU A 471 6.09 16.30 -15.60
CA LEU A 471 5.91 14.90 -15.25
C LEU A 471 7.24 14.24 -14.88
N MET A 472 7.24 13.62 -13.69
CA MET A 472 8.32 12.79 -13.17
C MET A 472 7.96 11.31 -13.24
N HIS A 473 6.69 10.99 -13.08
CA HIS A 473 6.15 9.63 -13.09
C HIS A 473 5.06 9.51 -14.14
N LEU A 474 5.23 8.60 -15.09
CA LEU A 474 4.25 8.32 -16.14
C LEU A 474 4.04 6.82 -16.26
N ASP A 475 2.79 6.40 -16.10
CA ASP A 475 2.38 5.02 -16.29
C ASP A 475 1.44 4.91 -17.50
N LEU A 476 1.87 4.18 -18.52
CA LEU A 476 1.14 3.88 -19.74
C LEU A 476 0.93 2.38 -19.94
N SER A 477 1.11 1.59 -18.89
CA SER A 477 0.98 0.13 -18.93
C SER A 477 -0.34 -0.33 -19.55
N ASP A 478 -0.36 -1.53 -20.12
CA ASP A 478 -1.56 -2.19 -20.65
C ASP A 478 -2.29 -1.40 -21.78
N ASN A 479 -1.56 -0.60 -22.56
CA ASN A 479 -2.07 0.15 -23.72
C ASN A 479 -1.52 -0.40 -25.04
N HIS A 480 -2.06 -1.51 -25.55
CA HIS A 480 -1.52 -2.25 -26.69
C HIS A 480 -1.54 -1.48 -28.03
N GLN A 481 -2.46 -0.53 -28.22
CA GLN A 481 -2.64 0.16 -29.51
C GLN A 481 -1.91 1.51 -29.60
N ALA A 482 -1.63 2.15 -28.47
CA ALA A 482 -1.15 3.53 -28.44
C ALA A 482 0.31 3.69 -28.90
N LEU A 483 1.12 2.65 -28.73
CA LEU A 483 2.59 2.73 -28.78
C LEU A 483 3.20 1.94 -29.95
N SER A 484 2.41 1.62 -30.96
CA SER A 484 2.88 0.89 -32.17
C SER A 484 3.85 1.68 -33.04
N GLY A 485 4.15 2.94 -32.70
CA GLY A 485 5.00 3.86 -33.45
C GLY A 485 6.22 4.36 -32.68
N ASP A 486 6.84 5.42 -33.20
CA ASP A 486 7.97 6.12 -32.59
C ASP A 486 7.58 6.75 -31.23
N LEU A 487 8.47 6.66 -30.22
CA LEU A 487 8.32 7.30 -28.92
C LEU A 487 8.65 8.81 -28.92
N GLY A 488 8.70 9.45 -30.09
CA GLY A 488 9.01 10.89 -30.23
C GLY A 488 8.08 11.81 -29.43
N TRP A 489 6.85 11.36 -29.11
CA TRP A 489 5.90 12.07 -28.27
C TRP A 489 6.34 12.19 -26.79
N LEU A 490 7.29 11.36 -26.31
CA LEU A 490 7.88 11.46 -24.97
C LEU A 490 9.01 12.50 -24.90
N GLN A 491 9.49 13.06 -25.99
CA GLN A 491 10.66 13.97 -25.98
C GLN A 491 10.44 15.19 -25.10
N ASP A 492 9.21 15.67 -24.94
CA ASP A 492 8.88 16.78 -24.04
C ASP A 492 9.23 16.47 -22.58
N LEU A 493 9.29 15.19 -22.21
CA LEU A 493 9.53 14.71 -20.84
C LEU A 493 10.97 14.26 -20.61
N ALA A 494 11.85 14.33 -21.60
CA ALA A 494 13.21 13.78 -21.54
C ALA A 494 14.04 14.31 -20.35
N LEU A 495 13.79 15.54 -19.92
CA LEU A 495 14.52 16.19 -18.83
C LEU A 495 13.91 16.01 -17.46
N THR A 496 12.61 15.67 -17.37
CA THR A 496 11.88 15.62 -16.09
C THR A 496 11.53 14.20 -15.66
N LEU A 497 11.36 13.28 -16.61
CA LEU A 497 10.86 11.93 -16.34
C LEU A 497 11.86 11.08 -15.57
N GLN A 498 11.43 10.56 -14.43
CA GLN A 498 12.23 9.71 -13.53
C GLN A 498 11.73 8.26 -13.52
N VAL A 499 10.42 8.07 -13.62
CA VAL A 499 9.79 6.75 -13.61
C VAL A 499 8.87 6.62 -14.81
N LEU A 500 9.10 5.60 -15.62
CA LEU A 500 8.30 5.29 -16.80
C LEU A 500 7.91 3.82 -16.78
N SER A 501 6.60 3.56 -16.85
CA SER A 501 6.09 2.22 -17.08
C SER A 501 5.46 2.12 -18.47
N LEU A 502 5.99 1.20 -19.26
CA LEU A 502 5.52 0.81 -20.59
C LEU A 502 5.25 -0.70 -20.63
N ARG A 503 4.83 -1.25 -19.48
CA ARG A 503 4.51 -2.65 -19.37
C ARG A 503 3.35 -3.00 -20.30
N ASN A 504 3.46 -4.17 -20.99
CA ASN A 504 2.38 -4.72 -21.80
C ASN A 504 1.80 -3.73 -22.83
N THR A 505 2.70 -3.06 -23.56
CA THR A 505 2.33 -2.03 -24.56
C THR A 505 2.64 -2.44 -26.01
N SER A 506 2.94 -3.73 -26.23
CA SER A 506 3.30 -4.30 -27.54
C SER A 506 4.50 -3.64 -28.21
N LEU A 507 5.42 -3.10 -27.42
CA LEU A 507 6.67 -2.50 -27.94
C LEU A 507 7.55 -3.56 -28.60
N SER A 508 8.09 -3.18 -29.78
CA SER A 508 9.09 -3.97 -30.51
C SER A 508 10.45 -3.26 -30.51
N SER A 509 11.51 -4.04 -30.72
CA SER A 509 12.90 -3.55 -30.61
C SER A 509 13.28 -2.43 -31.60
N THR A 510 12.52 -2.23 -32.65
CA THR A 510 12.83 -1.29 -33.72
C THR A 510 12.34 0.12 -33.46
N ALA A 511 11.45 0.33 -32.47
CA ALA A 511 10.72 1.58 -32.27
C ALA A 511 11.27 2.44 -31.12
N VAL A 512 12.33 1.98 -30.37
CA VAL A 512 12.60 2.52 -29.04
C VAL A 512 14.00 3.15 -28.95
N ASP A 513 14.04 4.50 -28.83
CA ASP A 513 15.24 5.25 -28.48
C ASP A 513 15.04 6.00 -27.16
N PHE A 514 15.75 5.56 -26.10
CA PHE A 514 15.75 6.19 -24.79
C PHE A 514 16.92 7.15 -24.56
N SER A 515 17.75 7.44 -25.56
CA SER A 515 18.99 8.18 -25.39
C SER A 515 18.82 9.59 -24.78
N ALA A 516 17.66 10.21 -24.95
CA ALA A 516 17.36 11.54 -24.43
C ALA A 516 17.00 11.58 -22.93
N PHE A 517 16.65 10.43 -22.31
CA PHE A 517 16.07 10.37 -20.97
C PHE A 517 17.13 10.29 -19.86
N ASN A 518 17.94 11.33 -19.71
CA ASN A 518 19.03 11.34 -18.73
C ASN A 518 18.60 11.36 -17.26
N SER A 519 17.36 11.75 -16.98
CA SER A 519 16.78 11.81 -15.63
C SER A 519 16.08 10.53 -15.20
N LEU A 520 15.96 9.53 -16.12
CA LEU A 520 15.23 8.31 -15.86
C LEU A 520 15.95 7.43 -14.83
N VAL A 521 15.22 7.01 -13.81
CA VAL A 521 15.70 6.22 -12.66
C VAL A 521 15.11 4.81 -12.68
N ARG A 522 13.83 4.70 -13.03
CA ARG A 522 13.11 3.42 -13.09
C ARG A 522 12.40 3.28 -14.43
N LEU A 523 12.57 2.12 -15.05
CA LEU A 523 11.95 1.79 -16.33
C LEU A 523 11.37 0.37 -16.28
N ASP A 524 10.08 0.27 -16.55
CA ASP A 524 9.38 -1.01 -16.71
C ASP A 524 9.04 -1.22 -18.19
N LEU A 525 9.63 -2.24 -18.80
CA LEU A 525 9.39 -2.70 -20.16
C LEU A 525 8.85 -4.13 -20.19
N SER A 526 8.37 -4.65 -19.07
CA SER A 526 7.87 -6.02 -18.96
C SER A 526 6.65 -6.28 -19.85
N GLY A 527 6.44 -7.54 -20.23
CA GLY A 527 5.27 -7.93 -21.02
C GLY A 527 5.25 -7.38 -22.45
N ASN A 528 6.41 -7.16 -23.08
CA ASN A 528 6.51 -6.59 -24.42
C ASN A 528 7.07 -7.62 -25.43
N SER A 529 7.31 -7.19 -26.66
CA SER A 529 7.83 -8.05 -27.74
C SER A 529 9.27 -7.69 -28.14
N LEU A 530 10.10 -7.31 -27.15
CA LEU A 530 11.49 -6.95 -27.41
C LEU A 530 12.28 -8.21 -27.76
N SER A 531 12.74 -8.28 -29.00
CA SER A 531 13.57 -9.37 -29.53
C SER A 531 15.07 -9.08 -29.48
N VAL A 532 15.43 -7.81 -29.32
CA VAL A 532 16.81 -7.33 -29.19
C VAL A 532 16.85 -6.30 -28.07
N PHE A 533 17.90 -6.33 -27.25
CA PHE A 533 18.11 -5.34 -26.21
C PHE A 533 18.35 -3.95 -26.84
N PRO A 534 17.56 -2.92 -26.49
CA PRO A 534 17.72 -1.59 -27.04
C PRO A 534 19.08 -0.98 -26.64
N SER A 535 19.92 -0.65 -27.60
CA SER A 535 21.27 -0.11 -27.34
C SER A 535 21.27 1.22 -26.58
N SER A 536 20.20 2.02 -26.75
CA SER A 536 19.99 3.30 -26.04
C SER A 536 19.83 3.11 -24.52
N LEU A 537 19.42 1.95 -24.02
CA LEU A 537 19.38 1.66 -22.58
C LEU A 537 20.77 1.60 -21.96
N GLY A 538 21.77 1.13 -22.71
CA GLY A 538 23.12 0.94 -22.20
C GLY A 538 23.78 2.22 -21.66
N ILE A 539 23.38 3.41 -22.14
CA ILE A 539 23.93 4.70 -21.73
C ILE A 539 23.21 5.32 -20.53
N LEU A 540 22.01 4.82 -20.18
CA LEU A 540 21.21 5.33 -19.06
C LEU A 540 21.79 4.92 -17.70
N LYS A 541 21.46 5.68 -16.67
CA LYS A 541 21.85 5.43 -15.27
C LYS A 541 20.64 5.02 -14.44
N LEU A 542 19.97 3.96 -14.87
CA LEU A 542 18.80 3.43 -14.15
C LEU A 542 19.21 2.77 -12.84
N LEU A 543 18.36 2.89 -11.82
CA LEU A 543 18.45 2.12 -10.57
C LEU A 543 17.64 0.83 -10.66
N SER A 544 16.50 0.85 -11.39
CA SER A 544 15.63 -0.32 -11.55
C SER A 544 15.23 -0.46 -13.02
N LEU A 545 15.33 -1.70 -13.54
CA LEU A 545 14.94 -2.05 -14.91
C LEU A 545 14.19 -3.38 -14.90
N ASP A 546 12.97 -3.37 -15.45
CA ASP A 546 12.17 -4.59 -15.63
C ASP A 546 12.09 -4.96 -17.12
N LEU A 547 12.59 -6.15 -17.45
CA LEU A 547 12.58 -6.73 -18.81
C LEU A 547 11.86 -8.08 -18.86
N ARG A 548 11.12 -8.45 -17.81
CA ARG A 548 10.38 -9.71 -17.76
C ARG A 548 9.42 -9.86 -18.93
N ASP A 549 9.13 -11.11 -19.25
CA ASP A 549 8.09 -11.43 -20.24
C ASP A 549 8.30 -10.68 -21.56
N ASN A 550 9.48 -10.88 -22.17
CA ASN A 550 9.85 -10.36 -23.47
C ASN A 550 10.37 -11.51 -24.37
N CYS A 551 10.88 -11.18 -25.54
CA CYS A 551 11.42 -12.14 -26.50
C CYS A 551 12.96 -12.07 -26.61
N LEU A 552 13.64 -11.69 -25.53
CA LEU A 552 15.10 -11.47 -25.54
C LEU A 552 15.86 -12.80 -25.54
N PRO A 553 16.67 -13.11 -26.56
CA PRO A 553 17.51 -14.30 -26.57
C PRO A 553 18.80 -14.14 -25.76
N ALA A 554 19.25 -12.92 -25.56
CA ALA A 554 20.42 -12.55 -24.76
C ALA A 554 20.46 -11.05 -24.46
N LEU A 555 21.20 -10.66 -23.43
CA LEU A 555 21.62 -9.27 -23.22
C LEU A 555 23.03 -9.06 -23.83
N PRO A 556 23.46 -7.80 -24.03
CA PRO A 556 24.81 -7.50 -24.47
C PRO A 556 25.87 -8.12 -23.54
N PRO A 557 26.94 -8.74 -24.05
CA PRO A 557 27.94 -9.42 -23.22
C PRO A 557 28.68 -8.46 -22.28
N ASP A 558 28.70 -7.18 -22.61
CA ASP A 558 29.36 -6.11 -21.85
C ASP A 558 28.40 -5.26 -21.02
N VAL A 559 27.11 -5.70 -20.87
CA VAL A 559 26.06 -4.96 -20.15
C VAL A 559 26.48 -4.56 -18.73
N ALA A 560 27.21 -5.40 -18.02
CA ALA A 560 27.73 -5.10 -16.69
C ALA A 560 28.79 -3.95 -16.67
N ARG A 561 29.43 -3.66 -17.81
CA ARG A 561 30.43 -2.61 -17.96
C ARG A 561 29.85 -1.29 -18.47
N MET A 562 28.63 -1.34 -19.03
CA MET A 562 27.92 -0.15 -19.50
C MET A 562 27.54 0.76 -18.32
N PRO A 563 27.28 2.07 -18.57
CA PRO A 563 26.73 2.96 -17.54
C PRO A 563 25.52 2.38 -16.82
N LEU A 564 24.60 1.77 -17.55
CA LEU A 564 23.44 1.05 -17.02
C LEU A 564 23.85 -0.01 -15.98
N GLY A 565 24.71 -0.95 -16.33
CA GLY A 565 25.09 -2.05 -15.44
C GLY A 565 25.81 -1.59 -14.16
N LYS A 566 26.45 -0.42 -14.19
CA LYS A 566 27.13 0.19 -13.03
C LYS A 566 26.17 0.93 -12.08
N SER A 567 25.01 1.36 -12.57
CA SER A 567 24.02 2.13 -11.79
C SER A 567 22.90 1.27 -11.26
N LEU A 568 22.61 0.13 -11.90
CA LEU A 568 21.51 -0.75 -11.53
C LEU A 568 21.66 -1.29 -10.09
N GLN A 569 20.61 -1.17 -9.32
CA GLN A 569 20.42 -1.81 -8.01
C GLN A 569 19.48 -3.00 -8.12
N GLU A 570 18.48 -2.91 -9.00
CA GLU A 570 17.51 -3.97 -9.24
C GLU A 570 17.31 -4.21 -10.74
N VAL A 571 17.29 -5.47 -11.14
CA VAL A 571 16.92 -5.87 -12.50
C VAL A 571 16.08 -7.12 -12.48
N TYR A 572 14.99 -7.13 -13.26
CA TYR A 572 14.08 -8.26 -13.43
C TYR A 572 14.20 -8.80 -14.84
N LEU A 573 14.41 -10.11 -14.98
CA LEU A 573 14.84 -10.73 -16.24
C LEU A 573 14.07 -12.01 -16.60
N SER A 574 13.24 -12.56 -15.72
CA SER A 574 12.54 -13.82 -15.93
C SER A 574 11.61 -13.80 -17.15
N GLN A 575 11.13 -14.97 -17.57
CA GLN A 575 10.18 -15.13 -18.69
C GLN A 575 10.67 -14.57 -20.04
N ASN A 576 11.96 -14.69 -20.30
CA ASN A 576 12.55 -14.42 -21.61
C ASN A 576 13.12 -15.72 -22.21
N PRO A 577 13.10 -15.91 -23.56
CA PRO A 577 13.63 -17.11 -24.20
C PRO A 577 15.17 -17.06 -24.36
N TYR A 578 15.90 -16.83 -23.25
CA TYR A 578 17.35 -16.76 -23.29
C TYR A 578 17.96 -18.04 -23.87
N ASN A 579 19.00 -17.90 -24.65
CA ASN A 579 19.76 -19.03 -25.18
C ASN A 579 20.84 -19.46 -24.17
N CYS A 580 20.80 -20.71 -23.73
CA CYS A 580 21.77 -21.22 -22.75
C CYS A 580 23.23 -21.14 -23.24
N CYS A 581 23.47 -21.08 -24.53
CA CYS A 581 24.83 -20.93 -25.08
C CYS A 581 25.37 -19.48 -25.11
N THR A 582 24.53 -18.47 -24.81
CA THR A 582 24.94 -17.06 -24.85
C THR A 582 24.82 -16.36 -23.50
N LEU A 583 24.97 -17.08 -22.40
CA LEU A 583 24.77 -16.59 -21.02
C LEU A 583 25.99 -15.85 -20.42
N GLY A 584 27.03 -15.54 -21.18
CA GLY A 584 28.22 -14.81 -20.65
C GLY A 584 27.90 -13.45 -20.01
N TRP A 585 26.81 -12.79 -20.43
CA TRP A 585 26.30 -11.58 -19.82
C TRP A 585 25.74 -11.81 -18.41
N TRP A 586 25.13 -12.99 -18.17
CA TRP A 586 24.56 -13.37 -16.87
C TRP A 586 25.65 -13.49 -15.80
N ASP A 587 26.73 -14.21 -16.11
CA ASP A 587 27.90 -14.32 -15.23
C ASP A 587 28.54 -12.97 -14.94
N SER A 588 28.48 -12.06 -15.90
CA SER A 588 29.01 -10.69 -15.75
C SER A 588 28.15 -9.85 -14.83
N LEU A 589 26.81 -9.95 -14.93
CA LEU A 589 25.86 -9.22 -14.07
C LEU A 589 25.91 -9.71 -12.62
N GLN A 590 26.04 -11.00 -12.38
CA GLN A 590 26.13 -11.55 -11.02
C GLN A 590 27.36 -11.09 -10.24
N ARG A 591 28.38 -10.57 -10.91
CA ARG A 591 29.61 -10.04 -10.29
C ARG A 591 29.52 -8.55 -9.97
N VAL A 592 28.44 -7.89 -10.35
CA VAL A 592 28.24 -6.46 -10.03
C VAL A 592 27.86 -6.34 -8.55
N GLU A 593 28.69 -5.66 -7.77
CA GLU A 593 28.42 -5.43 -6.35
C GLU A 593 27.18 -4.53 -6.18
N GLY A 594 26.26 -4.94 -5.30
CA GLY A 594 25.04 -4.19 -4.98
C GLY A 594 23.88 -4.41 -5.95
N LEU A 595 24.06 -5.16 -7.05
CA LEU A 595 22.98 -5.49 -7.97
C LEU A 595 22.15 -6.67 -7.42
N HIS A 596 20.86 -6.47 -7.27
CA HIS A 596 19.89 -7.48 -6.89
C HIS A 596 19.07 -7.94 -8.11
N VAL A 597 18.91 -9.25 -8.28
CA VAL A 597 18.04 -9.87 -9.30
C VAL A 597 16.97 -10.69 -8.58
N PRO A 598 15.83 -10.08 -8.21
CA PRO A 598 14.81 -10.73 -7.36
C PRO A 598 14.25 -12.02 -7.97
N ASP A 599 14.03 -12.01 -9.27
CA ASP A 599 13.48 -13.13 -10.06
C ASP A 599 14.54 -14.07 -10.63
N GLY A 600 15.80 -13.94 -10.21
CA GLY A 600 16.91 -14.74 -10.72
C GLY A 600 16.78 -16.25 -10.48
N GLN A 601 15.89 -16.69 -9.59
CA GLN A 601 15.56 -18.11 -9.40
C GLN A 601 14.56 -18.62 -10.44
N GLU A 602 13.71 -17.74 -10.96
CA GLU A 602 12.67 -18.03 -11.96
C GLU A 602 13.20 -17.96 -13.39
N MET A 603 14.43 -17.45 -13.56
CA MET A 603 15.05 -17.36 -14.87
C MET A 603 15.25 -18.74 -15.50
N THR A 604 14.93 -18.83 -16.78
CA THR A 604 15.14 -20.02 -17.58
C THR A 604 15.90 -19.68 -18.88
N CYS A 605 16.63 -20.65 -19.41
CA CYS A 605 17.17 -20.57 -20.75
C CYS A 605 16.78 -21.79 -21.59
N SER A 606 16.70 -21.62 -22.89
CA SER A 606 16.36 -22.70 -23.84
C SER A 606 17.61 -23.30 -24.47
N TYR A 607 17.64 -24.62 -24.51
CA TYR A 607 18.62 -25.40 -25.27
C TYR A 607 17.90 -26.56 -25.99
N ALA A 608 17.98 -26.58 -27.30
CA ALA A 608 17.21 -27.47 -28.16
C ALA A 608 15.69 -27.36 -27.90
N SER A 609 15.04 -28.30 -27.24
CA SER A 609 13.63 -28.27 -26.87
C SER A 609 13.40 -28.22 -25.34
N HIS A 610 14.47 -28.00 -24.58
CA HIS A 610 14.41 -28.04 -23.11
C HIS A 610 14.65 -26.67 -22.49
N THR A 611 13.90 -26.36 -21.44
CA THR A 611 14.11 -25.20 -20.59
C THR A 611 14.95 -25.58 -19.38
N LEU A 612 16.03 -24.85 -19.15
CA LEU A 612 17.01 -25.10 -18.09
C LEU A 612 17.20 -23.87 -17.22
N SER A 613 17.62 -24.09 -15.97
CA SER A 613 18.03 -22.98 -15.11
C SER A 613 19.45 -22.51 -15.44
N PRO A 614 19.68 -21.21 -15.67
CA PRO A 614 21.02 -20.67 -15.93
C PRO A 614 22.04 -20.96 -14.82
N ARG A 615 21.58 -21.18 -13.59
CA ARG A 615 22.45 -21.46 -12.42
C ARG A 615 22.96 -22.90 -12.34
N ALA A 616 22.29 -23.84 -12.99
CA ALA A 616 22.59 -25.26 -12.91
C ALA A 616 22.55 -25.93 -14.30
N LEU A 617 23.38 -25.42 -15.22
CA LEU A 617 23.49 -26.01 -16.55
C LEU A 617 24.21 -27.35 -16.47
N PRO A 618 23.65 -28.45 -17.06
CA PRO A 618 24.31 -29.74 -17.13
C PRO A 618 25.60 -29.67 -17.97
N GLU A 619 26.64 -30.41 -17.55
CA GLU A 619 27.92 -30.45 -18.26
C GLU A 619 27.80 -30.77 -19.77
N PRO A 620 26.92 -31.68 -20.20
CA PRO A 620 26.76 -31.97 -21.66
C PRO A 620 26.31 -30.72 -22.45
N VAL A 621 25.49 -29.85 -21.86
CA VAL A 621 25.01 -28.61 -22.49
C VAL A 621 26.15 -27.63 -22.60
N LEU A 622 26.94 -27.45 -21.54
CA LEU A 622 28.13 -26.57 -21.55
C LEU A 622 29.14 -27.00 -22.59
N TRP A 623 29.37 -28.31 -22.74
CA TRP A 623 30.26 -28.85 -23.77
C TRP A 623 29.72 -28.57 -25.17
N SER A 624 28.45 -28.83 -25.45
CA SER A 624 27.87 -28.62 -26.78
C SER A 624 27.84 -27.13 -27.16
N CYS A 625 27.56 -26.21 -26.21
CA CYS A 625 27.64 -24.78 -26.45
C CYS A 625 29.08 -24.30 -26.80
N ARG A 626 30.08 -24.92 -26.19
CA ARG A 626 31.50 -24.61 -26.46
C ARG A 626 31.92 -25.05 -27.84
N TRP A 627 31.38 -26.18 -28.35
CA TRP A 627 31.67 -26.67 -29.68
C TRP A 627 30.96 -25.87 -30.78
N GLN A 628 29.75 -25.38 -30.58
CA GLN A 628 29.01 -24.57 -31.55
C GLN A 628 29.75 -23.27 -31.95
N THR A 629 30.50 -22.67 -31.05
CA THR A 629 31.32 -21.47 -31.34
C THR A 629 32.65 -21.82 -31.98
N ALA A 630 33.18 -23.05 -31.76
CA ALA A 630 34.44 -23.53 -32.35
C ALA A 630 34.25 -24.15 -33.74
N ASP A 631 33.08 -24.73 -34.01
CA ASP A 631 32.85 -25.54 -35.24
C ASP A 631 32.98 -24.76 -36.56
N LEU A 632 32.55 -23.48 -36.61
CA LEU A 632 32.66 -22.68 -37.81
C LEU A 632 34.12 -22.40 -38.18
N ALA A 633 34.93 -22.08 -37.19
CA ALA A 633 36.38 -21.81 -37.40
C ALA A 633 37.12 -23.13 -37.72
N LEU A 634 36.76 -24.23 -37.05
CA LEU A 634 37.31 -25.53 -37.29
C LEU A 634 36.88 -26.11 -38.66
N LEU A 635 35.62 -25.87 -39.07
CA LEU A 635 35.07 -26.25 -40.37
C LEU A 635 35.79 -25.44 -41.49
N TYR A 636 35.99 -24.17 -41.33
CA TYR A 636 36.77 -23.33 -42.24
C TYR A 636 38.20 -23.85 -42.33
N LEU A 637 38.83 -24.20 -41.20
CA LEU A 637 40.20 -24.69 -41.16
C LEU A 637 40.34 -26.07 -41.81
N VAL A 638 39.38 -26.98 -41.53
CA VAL A 638 39.37 -28.36 -42.11
C VAL A 638 39.03 -28.35 -43.60
N LEU A 639 38.15 -27.47 -44.07
CA LEU A 639 37.79 -27.35 -45.48
C LEU A 639 38.71 -26.45 -46.32
N ALA A 640 39.09 -25.30 -45.78
CA ALA A 640 39.91 -24.32 -46.52
C ALA A 640 41.37 -24.73 -46.63
N LEU A 641 41.93 -25.39 -45.61
CA LEU A 641 43.34 -25.74 -45.61
C LEU A 641 43.68 -26.86 -46.65
N PRO A 642 42.92 -27.96 -46.75
CA PRO A 642 43.11 -28.96 -47.80
C PRO A 642 42.86 -28.39 -49.20
N THR A 643 41.80 -27.56 -49.37
CA THR A 643 41.51 -26.96 -50.68
C THR A 643 42.57 -25.97 -51.11
N CYS A 644 43.11 -25.14 -50.22
CA CYS A 644 44.26 -24.28 -50.53
C CYS A 644 45.51 -25.08 -50.86
N LEU A 645 45.75 -26.20 -50.12
CA LEU A 645 46.92 -27.05 -50.36
C LEU A 645 46.84 -27.77 -51.73
N THR A 646 45.63 -28.26 -52.07
CA THR A 646 45.41 -28.88 -53.39
C THR A 646 45.52 -27.87 -54.52
N LEU A 647 45.03 -26.65 -54.37
CA LEU A 647 45.18 -25.58 -55.33
C LEU A 647 46.66 -25.17 -55.49
N LEU A 648 47.44 -25.08 -54.42
CA LEU A 648 48.86 -24.80 -54.46
C LEU A 648 49.63 -25.89 -55.14
N VAL A 649 49.32 -27.17 -54.85
CA VAL A 649 49.94 -28.30 -55.54
C VAL A 649 49.57 -28.30 -57.03
N ALA A 650 48.29 -28.09 -57.38
CA ALA A 650 47.85 -28.00 -58.78
C ALA A 650 48.58 -26.81 -59.49
N PHE A 651 48.68 -25.65 -58.87
CA PHE A 651 49.40 -24.52 -59.42
C PHE A 651 50.88 -24.79 -59.59
N ALA A 652 51.51 -25.45 -58.64
CA ALA A 652 52.92 -25.86 -58.74
C ALA A 652 53.13 -26.86 -59.89
N VAL A 653 52.23 -27.85 -60.05
CA VAL A 653 52.28 -28.82 -61.16
C VAL A 653 52.08 -28.13 -62.51
N VAL A 654 51.10 -27.20 -62.61
CA VAL A 654 50.89 -26.42 -63.85
C VAL A 654 52.11 -25.51 -64.15
N PHE A 655 52.68 -24.86 -63.15
CA PHE A 655 53.87 -24.03 -63.29
C PHE A 655 55.05 -24.86 -63.74
N LEU A 656 55.30 -26.02 -63.15
CA LEU A 656 56.41 -26.89 -63.52
C LEU A 656 56.24 -27.43 -64.95
N THR A 657 54.99 -27.79 -65.32
CA THR A 657 54.74 -28.25 -66.70
C THR A 657 54.82 -27.17 -67.71
N LEU A 658 54.38 -25.96 -67.42
CA LEU A 658 54.57 -24.75 -68.27
C LEU A 658 56.07 -24.38 -68.39
N LYS A 659 56.79 -24.44 -67.26
CA LYS A 659 58.25 -24.18 -67.23
C LYS A 659 58.99 -25.23 -68.07
N GLN A 660 58.60 -26.52 -67.99
CA GLN A 660 59.16 -27.56 -68.84
C GLN A 660 58.81 -27.39 -70.31
N LYS A 661 57.56 -26.98 -70.64
CA LYS A 661 57.18 -26.64 -72.03
C LYS A 661 57.90 -25.43 -72.54
N LEU A 662 58.08 -24.36 -71.72
CA LEU A 662 58.83 -23.18 -72.08
C LEU A 662 60.33 -23.52 -72.31
N LEU A 663 60.92 -24.33 -71.43
CA LEU A 663 62.29 -24.80 -71.58
C LEU A 663 62.47 -25.69 -72.84
N LYS A 664 61.51 -26.52 -73.19
CA LYS A 664 61.47 -27.27 -74.43
C LYS A 664 61.35 -26.38 -75.65
N MET A 665 60.51 -25.34 -75.62
CA MET A 665 60.37 -24.37 -76.70
C MET A 665 61.66 -23.50 -76.88
N VAL A 666 62.23 -23.06 -75.78
CA VAL A 666 63.52 -22.32 -75.83
C VAL A 666 64.61 -23.18 -76.32
N LYS A 667 64.71 -24.48 -75.95
CA LYS A 667 65.64 -25.45 -76.54
C LYS A 667 65.41 -25.76 -78.03
N SER A 668 64.16 -25.67 -78.46
CA SER A 668 63.82 -25.83 -79.90
C SER A 668 64.11 -24.63 -80.75
N GLN A 669 64.21 -23.40 -80.19
CA GLN A 669 64.55 -22.17 -80.93
C GLN A 669 65.99 -21.84 -80.89
N CYS A 670 66.79 -22.33 -79.94
CA CYS A 670 68.23 -22.25 -79.97
C CYS A 670 68.83 -23.47 -80.66
N GLY A 671 68.80 -23.48 -81.98
CA GLY A 671 69.52 -24.45 -82.77
C GLY A 671 71.00 -24.41 -82.52
N VAL A 672 71.53 -25.29 -81.66
CA VAL A 672 72.97 -25.61 -81.59
C VAL A 672 73.10 -27.09 -81.91
N SER A 673 73.42 -27.30 -83.10
CA SER A 673 74.01 -28.57 -83.55
C SER A 673 75.33 -28.77 -82.84
N SER A 674 75.47 -29.81 -82.07
CA SER A 674 76.76 -30.25 -81.58
C SER A 674 77.24 -31.37 -82.49
N PRO A 675 78.47 -31.29 -83.11
CA PRO A 675 79.08 -32.39 -83.82
C PRO A 675 79.90 -33.26 -82.85
N TYR A 676 79.73 -34.53 -83.02
CA TYR A 676 80.33 -35.77 -82.56
C TYR A 676 79.53 -36.57 -81.51
#